data_551dd5cb294b56fb0b58d485b47954cc
#
_entry.id   551dd5cb294b56fb0b58d485b47954cc
#
_cell.length_a   1.000
_cell.length_b   1.000
_cell.length_c   1.000
_cell.angle_alpha   90.00
_cell.angle_beta   90.00
_cell.angle_gamma   90.00
#
_symmetry.space_group_name_H-M   'P 1'
#
loop_
_entity.id
_entity.type
_entity.pdbx_description
1 polymer ?
#
loop_
_entity_poly.entity_id
_entity_poly.type
_entity_poly.pdbx_seq_one_letter_code
_entity_poly.pdbx_strand_id
1 'polypeptide(L)'
;MQKKTLLPQSVHKLKRIWILCLISLCIAPLNAQTLYKIEMPNYILQASGTNTETLYIKNKESENLIQLGKLKFGWTPAITMENTCSYEIIEVNGYQAIRATYTFPSSVPSSITLTGTFIARPDRVDVQYWVSGVPTGYVTNWGGSQFRFILSNKANTQILPEAKLGLWQRDAQGGLPIEAADSNFFPFLVKDKIICLAYGPENKANSSWKDDWYRHTVLIDNKDGSYSTKFSVLVASSDWPYEAICAQWKGRPFALTLSTDKPYNWWENASGTLSVKANLANTSQEKKNCTLKYWIRDYAGNYVVNESRSLTLEAGQLQVYPIEFTPESEREIYFIEASIEDETGKEQVFHRTNIGLLPPHEFTSTSDENIMGLSAYWAIPDSTELKRLLNRMGVRWVRNGINSSFKDIEAMYHNNIDWTKKWSDIERDKQIRTCFQEIVKNGNKIWEFGNELNMSSPDIGGAGEGIGKALLAESYVKWLKAIRKIQSEKTEWQKIKIISFGFAGTDEVFLEKLVTLGGWELLDGIALHPGRGNFTPDYPVTVPWNEFEKPSSGYQYWNYYGSIRILKNFIKAHGNDKDLYLTEIYALDFPNHSWNDTSRESAENVVLSFALAAAEGVKNALYYQLFNSVWNNQLGVREDNREYFFGLINRDLSFKPSLMAYCNISEALDGARFKGWIKFSENNPFSKGIMFDTPKGPMSIIWDRIEGDILPRPNGNSSPEPWISSWNIQTELTLPCKEESITVLNAIGQKESIPVKDHKATITLTGAPVIIYGMDASQMQLHGDAPTSIENLYVNGKDIRISPNPVKDRLFIKANFHSDIEQMHLYIYNVIGQQIVSQSIPVSGNTLEYSINVTGINAGIYYAVFDINGVERITKKVIKQ
;
A
#
# COMPACT_ATOMS: atom_id res chain seq x y z
N MET A 1 -12.87 -27.86 -56.01
CA MET A 1 -13.78 -28.94 -56.36
C MET A 1 -14.96 -28.83 -55.42
N GLN A 2 -16.06 -28.15 -55.78
CA GLN A 2 -17.28 -28.67 -56.44
C GLN A 2 -17.80 -29.90 -55.70
N LYS A 3 -19.02 -29.89 -55.20
CA LYS A 3 -20.41 -29.68 -55.76
C LYS A 3 -21.37 -29.58 -54.56
N LYS A 4 -22.29 -28.63 -54.38
CA LYS A 4 -23.67 -28.44 -54.93
C LYS A 4 -24.49 -29.72 -55.09
N THR A 5 -25.67 -29.73 -54.42
CA THR A 5 -27.03 -29.98 -54.94
C THR A 5 -28.02 -29.96 -53.76
N LEU A 6 -28.94 -29.01 -53.62
CA LEU A 6 -30.29 -28.85 -54.26
C LEU A 6 -31.43 -29.63 -53.57
N LEU A 7 -32.40 -28.82 -53.18
CA LEU A 7 -33.75 -29.09 -52.66
C LEU A 7 -34.59 -30.01 -53.61
N PRO A 8 -35.75 -30.50 -53.12
CA PRO A 8 -36.94 -29.79 -53.57
C PRO A 8 -38.11 -29.60 -52.59
N GLN A 9 -38.89 -28.61 -52.96
CA GLN A 9 -40.21 -28.24 -52.44
C GLN A 9 -41.25 -29.29 -52.73
N SER A 10 -42.30 -29.35 -51.93
CA SER A 10 -43.64 -29.56 -52.43
C SER A 10 -44.72 -28.90 -51.57
N VAL A 11 -45.50 -28.16 -52.21
CA VAL A 11 -46.73 -27.46 -51.83
C VAL A 11 -47.92 -28.46 -51.80
N HIS A 12 -48.80 -28.33 -50.82
CA HIS A 12 -50.23 -28.48 -51.03
C HIS A 12 -51.14 -27.75 -50.07
N LYS A 13 -52.19 -27.22 -50.68
CA LYS A 13 -53.17 -26.25 -50.19
C LYS A 13 -54.33 -26.88 -49.40
N LEU A 14 -54.94 -26.03 -48.60
CA LEU A 14 -56.37 -25.81 -48.28
C LEU A 14 -57.19 -26.89 -47.57
N LYS A 15 -57.78 -26.56 -46.39
CA LYS A 15 -59.22 -26.30 -46.31
C LYS A 15 -59.58 -25.61 -44.97
N ARG A 16 -60.41 -24.57 -45.07
CA ARG A 16 -61.12 -23.92 -43.97
C ARG A 16 -62.22 -24.86 -43.47
N ILE A 17 -62.31 -24.95 -42.09
CA ILE A 17 -63.57 -25.33 -41.43
C ILE A 17 -63.68 -24.40 -40.20
N TRP A 18 -64.73 -23.61 -40.22
CA TRP A 18 -65.21 -22.81 -39.09
C TRP A 18 -65.92 -23.73 -38.13
N ILE A 19 -65.45 -23.84 -36.88
CA ILE A 19 -66.19 -24.31 -35.70
C ILE A 19 -66.18 -23.22 -34.70
N LEU A 20 -67.27 -22.55 -34.48
CA LEU A 20 -67.57 -21.74 -33.31
C LEU A 20 -67.67 -22.68 -32.09
N CYS A 21 -66.69 -22.75 -31.26
CA CYS A 21 -66.83 -23.13 -29.87
C CYS A 21 -66.77 -21.90 -29.01
N LEU A 22 -67.86 -21.52 -28.41
CA LEU A 22 -67.90 -20.65 -27.24
C LEU A 22 -67.14 -21.34 -26.09
N ILE A 23 -65.90 -20.99 -25.92
CA ILE A 23 -65.19 -21.22 -24.68
C ILE A 23 -65.31 -19.92 -23.90
N SER A 24 -66.11 -19.96 -22.81
CA SER A 24 -66.08 -18.94 -21.79
C SER A 24 -64.67 -18.82 -21.27
N LEU A 25 -63.93 -17.87 -21.74
CA LEU A 25 -62.70 -17.41 -21.11
C LEU A 25 -63.04 -16.91 -19.74
N CYS A 26 -62.80 -17.72 -18.71
CA CYS A 26 -62.45 -17.23 -17.42
C CYS A 26 -61.19 -16.42 -17.57
N ILE A 27 -61.36 -15.10 -17.82
CA ILE A 27 -60.31 -14.13 -17.64
C ILE A 27 -60.09 -14.07 -16.12
N ALA A 28 -59.18 -14.92 -15.63
CA ALA A 28 -58.52 -14.61 -14.37
C ALA A 28 -57.98 -13.18 -14.54
N PRO A 29 -58.30 -12.24 -13.65
CA PRO A 29 -57.66 -10.93 -13.76
C PRO A 29 -56.19 -11.18 -13.71
N LEU A 30 -55.46 -10.93 -14.79
CA LEU A 30 -54.04 -10.63 -14.73
C LEU A 30 -53.97 -9.49 -13.71
N ASN A 31 -53.56 -9.80 -12.52
CA ASN A 31 -53.22 -8.78 -11.55
C ASN A 31 -52.18 -7.91 -12.17
N ALA A 32 -52.59 -6.82 -12.80
CA ALA A 32 -51.65 -5.82 -13.32
C ALA A 32 -50.85 -5.37 -12.09
N GLN A 33 -49.62 -5.80 -12.04
CA GLN A 33 -48.73 -5.47 -10.96
C GLN A 33 -48.67 -3.95 -10.86
N THR A 34 -49.06 -3.38 -9.73
CA THR A 34 -49.07 -1.94 -9.53
C THR A 34 -47.65 -1.42 -9.72
N LEU A 35 -47.49 -0.48 -10.64
CA LEU A 35 -46.21 0.10 -10.97
C LEU A 35 -46.09 1.49 -10.35
N TYR A 36 -45.08 1.67 -9.52
CA TYR A 36 -44.73 2.98 -8.95
C TYR A 36 -43.53 3.52 -9.71
N LYS A 37 -43.71 4.63 -10.45
CA LYS A 37 -42.70 5.17 -11.36
C LYS A 37 -42.56 6.67 -11.19
N ILE A 38 -41.33 7.14 -11.03
CA ILE A 38 -40.95 8.55 -11.03
C ILE A 38 -39.87 8.74 -12.11
N GLU A 39 -40.13 9.63 -13.05
CA GLU A 39 -39.20 9.92 -14.14
C GLU A 39 -38.42 11.22 -13.84
N MET A 40 -37.09 11.10 -13.89
CA MET A 40 -36.17 12.23 -13.73
C MET A 40 -35.38 12.47 -15.03
N PRO A 41 -34.71 13.61 -15.24
CA PRO A 41 -33.97 13.89 -16.47
C PRO A 41 -32.97 12.77 -16.84
N ASN A 42 -32.26 12.21 -15.91
CA ASN A 42 -31.15 11.26 -16.13
C ASN A 42 -31.50 9.79 -15.83
N TYR A 43 -32.61 9.51 -15.15
CA TYR A 43 -32.96 8.16 -14.72
C TYR A 43 -34.46 7.98 -14.48
N ILE A 44 -34.85 6.77 -14.21
CA ILE A 44 -36.19 6.38 -13.78
C ILE A 44 -36.07 5.65 -12.45
N LEU A 45 -36.80 6.12 -11.42
CA LEU A 45 -36.98 5.38 -10.19
C LEU A 45 -38.24 4.56 -10.28
N GLN A 46 -38.15 3.24 -10.14
CA GLN A 46 -39.28 2.35 -10.36
C GLN A 46 -39.35 1.25 -9.31
N ALA A 47 -40.54 1.04 -8.77
CA ALA A 47 -40.87 -0.13 -7.98
C ALA A 47 -42.14 -0.79 -8.52
N SER A 48 -42.23 -2.12 -8.38
CA SER A 48 -43.41 -2.87 -8.80
C SER A 48 -43.68 -4.02 -7.82
N GLY A 49 -44.98 -4.23 -7.56
CA GLY A 49 -45.46 -5.29 -6.66
C GLY A 49 -45.16 -5.03 -5.18
N THR A 50 -45.11 -6.11 -4.42
CA THR A 50 -44.93 -6.12 -2.96
C THR A 50 -43.58 -6.78 -2.56
N ASN A 51 -42.58 -6.67 -3.40
CA ASN A 51 -41.27 -7.30 -3.17
C ASN A 51 -40.17 -6.26 -3.24
N THR A 52 -39.23 -6.24 -2.27
CA THR A 52 -38.08 -5.33 -2.22
C THR A 52 -37.15 -5.49 -3.39
N GLU A 53 -37.13 -6.66 -4.04
CA GLU A 53 -36.29 -6.94 -5.20
C GLU A 53 -36.74 -6.21 -6.48
N THR A 54 -37.88 -5.51 -6.42
CA THR A 54 -38.44 -4.81 -7.58
C THR A 54 -38.26 -3.30 -7.54
N LEU A 55 -37.42 -2.76 -6.66
CA LEU A 55 -37.09 -1.34 -6.61
C LEU A 55 -35.73 -1.08 -7.29
N TYR A 56 -35.80 -0.37 -8.42
CA TYR A 56 -34.65 -0.10 -9.28
C TYR A 56 -34.48 1.37 -9.61
N ILE A 57 -33.23 1.79 -9.79
CA ILE A 57 -32.89 2.92 -10.67
C ILE A 57 -32.60 2.35 -12.06
N LYS A 58 -33.24 2.90 -13.05
CA LYS A 58 -33.14 2.48 -14.47
C LYS A 58 -32.63 3.65 -15.33
N ASN A 59 -32.03 3.33 -16.46
CA ASN A 59 -31.77 4.36 -17.48
C ASN A 59 -33.06 4.72 -18.25
N LYS A 60 -32.95 5.62 -19.23
CA LYS A 60 -34.12 6.06 -20.03
C LYS A 60 -34.69 4.96 -20.93
N GLU A 61 -33.90 3.98 -21.29
CA GLU A 61 -34.29 2.81 -22.06
C GLU A 61 -34.93 1.74 -21.19
N SER A 62 -35.22 2.06 -19.92
CA SER A 62 -35.84 1.16 -18.93
C SER A 62 -34.97 -0.03 -18.54
N GLU A 63 -33.69 0.04 -18.76
CA GLU A 63 -32.74 -0.96 -18.31
C GLU A 63 -32.33 -0.73 -16.85
N ASN A 64 -32.20 -1.81 -16.08
CA ASN A 64 -31.79 -1.72 -14.69
C ASN A 64 -30.33 -1.28 -14.55
N LEU A 65 -30.07 -0.23 -13.79
CA LEU A 65 -28.73 0.24 -13.42
C LEU A 65 -28.34 -0.29 -12.04
N ILE A 66 -29.16 -0.05 -11.05
CA ILE A 66 -28.92 -0.50 -9.67
C ILE A 66 -30.24 -0.92 -9.02
N GLN A 67 -30.19 -2.03 -8.32
CA GLN A 67 -31.28 -2.49 -7.45
C GLN A 67 -31.08 -1.90 -6.06
N LEU A 68 -32.10 -1.24 -5.54
CA LEU A 68 -32.15 -0.69 -4.19
C LEU A 68 -33.00 -1.58 -3.28
N GLY A 69 -32.74 -1.52 -1.98
CA GLY A 69 -33.69 -2.01 -0.97
C GLY A 69 -33.55 -3.47 -0.56
N LYS A 70 -32.52 -4.19 -0.98
CA LYS A 70 -32.24 -5.50 -0.42
C LYS A 70 -31.58 -5.34 0.94
N LEU A 71 -32.32 -5.71 2.00
CA LEU A 71 -31.88 -5.52 3.40
C LEU A 71 -31.49 -6.84 4.04
N LYS A 72 -30.43 -6.81 4.84
CA LYS A 72 -30.05 -7.92 5.71
C LYS A 72 -29.74 -7.39 7.10
N PHE A 73 -30.41 -7.93 8.10
CA PHE A 73 -30.22 -7.56 9.50
C PHE A 73 -29.50 -8.67 10.27
N GLY A 74 -28.43 -8.30 10.98
CA GLY A 74 -27.74 -9.16 11.93
C GLY A 74 -26.81 -10.21 11.33
N TRP A 75 -25.94 -10.78 12.18
CA TRP A 75 -25.03 -11.85 11.84
C TRP A 75 -25.55 -13.25 12.19
N THR A 76 -26.43 -13.39 13.17
CA THR A 76 -26.94 -14.71 13.60
C THR A 76 -28.27 -14.65 14.34
N PRO A 77 -29.30 -15.38 13.92
CA PRO A 77 -29.46 -15.90 12.57
C PRO A 77 -29.69 -14.76 11.59
N ALA A 78 -29.09 -14.84 10.42
CA ALA A 78 -29.31 -13.87 9.39
C ALA A 78 -30.82 -13.84 9.06
N ILE A 79 -31.52 -12.81 9.50
CA ILE A 79 -32.88 -12.54 9.03
C ILE A 79 -32.73 -12.09 7.58
N THR A 80 -32.72 -13.06 6.67
CA THR A 80 -32.87 -12.77 5.26
C THR A 80 -34.33 -12.38 5.09
N MET A 81 -34.57 -11.09 4.90
CA MET A 81 -35.90 -10.63 4.64
C MET A 81 -36.25 -11.03 3.21
N GLU A 82 -36.83 -12.20 3.02
CA GLU A 82 -37.68 -12.50 1.84
C GLU A 82 -38.94 -11.68 2.01
N ASN A 83 -39.01 -10.49 1.36
CA ASN A 83 -39.79 -9.46 1.98
C ASN A 83 -40.82 -8.93 1.05
N THR A 84 -41.99 -9.02 1.51
CA THR A 84 -43.06 -8.15 1.05
C THR A 84 -42.87 -6.76 1.66
N CYS A 85 -42.84 -5.76 0.81
CA CYS A 85 -43.03 -4.38 1.21
C CYS A 85 -44.17 -3.77 0.38
N SER A 86 -44.85 -2.82 0.97
CA SER A 86 -45.83 -1.98 0.25
C SER A 86 -45.10 -0.72 -0.21
N TYR A 87 -45.48 -0.25 -1.37
CA TYR A 87 -44.99 1.00 -1.92
C TYR A 87 -46.08 2.03 -2.01
N GLU A 88 -45.71 3.31 -1.83
CA GLU A 88 -46.54 4.47 -2.11
C GLU A 88 -45.69 5.60 -2.71
N ILE A 89 -46.32 6.43 -3.52
CA ILE A 89 -45.71 7.68 -3.98
C ILE A 89 -46.12 8.79 -3.01
N ILE A 90 -45.13 9.47 -2.47
CA ILE A 90 -45.31 10.58 -1.55
C ILE A 90 -44.55 11.82 -2.01
N GLU A 91 -44.78 12.94 -1.38
CA GLU A 91 -43.98 14.16 -1.55
C GLU A 91 -43.15 14.42 -0.28
N VAL A 92 -41.86 14.72 -0.48
CA VAL A 92 -40.92 15.06 0.58
C VAL A 92 -40.16 16.32 0.18
N ASN A 93 -40.35 17.41 0.91
CA ASN A 93 -39.70 18.70 0.64
C ASN A 93 -39.81 19.18 -0.82
N GLY A 94 -40.97 19.01 -1.44
CA GLY A 94 -41.26 19.42 -2.81
C GLY A 94 -40.78 18.47 -3.88
N TYR A 95 -40.28 17.27 -3.52
CA TYR A 95 -39.87 16.24 -4.45
C TYR A 95 -40.71 14.98 -4.30
N GLN A 96 -41.01 14.32 -5.43
CA GLN A 96 -41.64 13.01 -5.42
C GLN A 96 -40.70 11.97 -4.85
N ALA A 97 -41.22 11.04 -4.06
CA ALA A 97 -40.51 9.94 -3.47
C ALA A 97 -41.31 8.64 -3.51
N ILE A 98 -40.65 7.50 -3.59
CA ILE A 98 -41.26 6.20 -3.30
C ILE A 98 -40.95 5.87 -1.84
N ARG A 99 -42.02 5.64 -1.03
CA ARG A 99 -41.89 5.09 0.30
C ARG A 99 -42.14 3.59 0.24
N ALA A 100 -41.24 2.81 0.80
CA ALA A 100 -41.38 1.38 1.02
C ALA A 100 -41.61 1.13 2.51
N THR A 101 -42.68 0.42 2.86
CA THR A 101 -42.92 -0.07 4.22
C THR A 101 -42.70 -1.57 4.24
N TYR A 102 -41.77 -2.03 5.04
CA TYR A 102 -41.31 -3.42 5.07
C TYR A 102 -42.10 -4.24 6.06
N THR A 103 -42.44 -5.47 5.65
CA THR A 103 -43.10 -6.45 6.53
C THR A 103 -42.05 -7.47 6.99
N PHE A 104 -41.95 -7.64 8.29
CA PHE A 104 -41.03 -8.59 8.89
C PHE A 104 -41.63 -9.99 9.03
N PRO A 105 -40.77 -11.06 8.97
CA PRO A 105 -41.24 -12.40 9.32
C PRO A 105 -41.68 -12.46 10.80
N SER A 106 -42.54 -13.41 11.13
CA SER A 106 -43.09 -13.59 12.49
C SER A 106 -42.04 -13.85 13.59
N SER A 107 -40.83 -14.18 13.21
CA SER A 107 -39.67 -14.29 14.11
C SER A 107 -39.12 -12.95 14.60
N VAL A 108 -39.54 -11.84 14.01
CA VAL A 108 -39.15 -10.49 14.40
C VAL A 108 -40.25 -9.87 15.26
N PRO A 109 -39.95 -9.16 16.35
CA PRO A 109 -40.95 -8.49 17.17
C PRO A 109 -41.88 -7.60 16.33
N SER A 110 -43.14 -7.75 16.49
CA SER A 110 -44.17 -6.99 15.76
C SER A 110 -44.15 -5.48 16.03
N SER A 111 -43.46 -5.06 17.08
CA SER A 111 -43.25 -3.63 17.39
C SER A 111 -42.28 -2.96 16.43
N ILE A 112 -41.44 -3.72 15.75
CA ILE A 112 -40.41 -3.15 14.87
C ILE A 112 -41.06 -2.73 13.55
N THR A 113 -40.85 -1.48 13.21
CA THR A 113 -41.23 -0.95 11.89
C THR A 113 -40.03 -0.46 11.13
N LEU A 114 -40.01 -0.70 9.83
CA LEU A 114 -38.96 -0.22 8.92
C LEU A 114 -39.61 0.45 7.73
N THR A 115 -39.16 1.65 7.46
CA THR A 115 -39.50 2.36 6.23
C THR A 115 -38.27 2.77 5.47
N GLY A 116 -38.32 2.68 4.13
CA GLY A 116 -37.31 3.24 3.21
C GLY A 116 -37.97 4.36 2.39
N THR A 117 -37.41 5.52 2.37
CA THR A 117 -37.89 6.64 1.56
C THR A 117 -36.84 6.96 0.48
N PHE A 118 -37.25 6.89 -0.79
CA PHE A 118 -36.40 7.08 -1.96
C PHE A 118 -36.85 8.35 -2.67
N ILE A 119 -36.19 9.46 -2.37
CA ILE A 119 -36.57 10.81 -2.85
C ILE A 119 -35.89 11.03 -4.19
N ALA A 120 -36.66 11.19 -5.25
CA ALA A 120 -36.16 11.43 -6.59
C ALA A 120 -35.78 12.90 -6.80
N ARG A 121 -34.53 13.16 -7.06
CA ARG A 121 -34.01 14.47 -7.46
C ARG A 121 -33.46 14.43 -8.88
N PRO A 122 -33.27 15.57 -9.57
CA PRO A 122 -32.85 15.58 -10.99
C PRO A 122 -31.55 14.79 -11.26
N ASP A 123 -30.64 14.74 -10.32
CA ASP A 123 -29.28 14.18 -10.40
C ASP A 123 -29.04 12.96 -9.52
N ARG A 124 -29.98 12.62 -8.63
CA ARG A 124 -29.77 11.55 -7.63
C ARG A 124 -31.08 11.05 -7.02
N VAL A 125 -30.95 9.92 -6.34
CA VAL A 125 -31.96 9.43 -5.38
C VAL A 125 -31.39 9.59 -3.97
N ASP A 126 -32.02 10.41 -3.13
CA ASP A 126 -31.71 10.45 -1.70
C ASP A 126 -32.46 9.31 -1.01
N VAL A 127 -31.75 8.46 -0.33
CA VAL A 127 -32.26 7.26 0.36
C VAL A 127 -32.23 7.48 1.86
N GLN A 128 -33.34 7.25 2.52
CA GLN A 128 -33.47 7.34 3.97
C GLN A 128 -34.14 6.08 4.48
N TYR A 129 -33.48 5.37 5.39
CA TYR A 129 -34.09 4.27 6.13
C TYR A 129 -34.33 4.68 7.57
N TRP A 130 -35.46 4.26 8.09
CA TRP A 130 -35.86 4.51 9.46
C TRP A 130 -36.40 3.24 10.09
N VAL A 131 -35.84 2.86 11.24
CA VAL A 131 -36.25 1.70 12.05
C VAL A 131 -36.71 2.22 13.39
N SER A 132 -37.89 1.80 13.85
CA SER A 132 -38.43 2.15 15.18
C SER A 132 -39.08 0.96 15.85
N GLY A 133 -39.44 1.13 17.15
CA GLY A 133 -40.10 0.09 17.94
C GLY A 133 -39.21 -1.10 18.30
N VAL A 134 -37.86 -0.93 18.25
CA VAL A 134 -36.91 -1.96 18.61
C VAL A 134 -36.88 -2.18 20.12
N PRO A 135 -37.20 -3.39 20.64
CA PRO A 135 -37.19 -3.67 22.07
C PRO A 135 -35.79 -3.49 22.68
N THR A 136 -35.77 -3.05 23.95
CA THR A 136 -34.52 -2.94 24.72
C THR A 136 -33.81 -4.29 24.79
N GLY A 137 -32.53 -4.32 24.50
CA GLY A 137 -31.74 -5.55 24.49
C GLY A 137 -31.75 -6.31 23.15
N TYR A 138 -32.68 -6.02 22.25
CA TYR A 138 -32.67 -6.58 20.88
C TYR A 138 -31.56 -6.01 20.01
N VAL A 139 -31.03 -4.86 20.40
CA VAL A 139 -30.09 -4.01 19.64
C VAL A 139 -28.66 -4.52 19.63
N THR A 140 -28.27 -5.41 20.54
CA THR A 140 -26.89 -5.92 20.62
C THR A 140 -26.40 -6.60 19.33
N ASN A 141 -27.33 -7.01 18.48
CA ASN A 141 -27.03 -7.63 17.19
C ASN A 141 -27.14 -6.67 15.99
N TRP A 142 -27.57 -5.41 16.20
CA TRP A 142 -27.74 -4.46 15.10
C TRP A 142 -26.46 -3.81 14.61
N GLY A 143 -25.37 -3.91 15.35
CA GLY A 143 -24.04 -3.47 14.89
C GLY A 143 -23.55 -4.14 13.61
N GLY A 144 -24.22 -5.21 13.18
CA GLY A 144 -24.04 -5.89 11.91
C GLY A 144 -25.16 -5.64 10.88
N SER A 145 -26.05 -4.68 11.10
CA SER A 145 -27.14 -4.40 10.16
C SER A 145 -26.59 -3.82 8.86
N GLN A 146 -27.01 -4.42 7.75
CA GLN A 146 -26.39 -4.15 6.46
C GLN A 146 -27.46 -3.88 5.41
N PHE A 147 -27.30 -2.77 4.67
CA PHE A 147 -28.03 -2.51 3.44
C PHE A 147 -27.22 -3.02 2.27
N ARG A 148 -27.82 -3.83 1.42
CA ARG A 148 -27.16 -4.39 0.24
C ARG A 148 -27.68 -3.71 -1.01
N PHE A 149 -26.75 -3.24 -1.83
CA PHE A 149 -27.04 -2.74 -3.17
C PHE A 149 -26.53 -3.74 -4.17
N ILE A 150 -27.36 -4.11 -5.13
CA ILE A 150 -26.98 -5.04 -6.19
C ILE A 150 -26.90 -4.25 -7.50
N LEU A 151 -25.72 -4.17 -8.05
CA LEU A 151 -25.50 -3.63 -9.38
C LEU A 151 -26.02 -4.66 -10.40
N SER A 152 -26.90 -4.23 -11.25
CA SER A 152 -27.76 -5.10 -12.07
C SER A 152 -27.03 -5.91 -13.11
N ASN A 153 -25.77 -5.61 -13.40
CA ASN A 153 -25.04 -6.31 -14.44
C ASN A 153 -23.54 -6.37 -14.12
N LYS A 154 -23.12 -7.45 -13.47
CA LYS A 154 -21.70 -7.70 -13.13
C LYS A 154 -20.77 -7.63 -14.35
N ALA A 155 -21.17 -8.14 -15.48
CA ALA A 155 -20.33 -8.20 -16.68
C ALA A 155 -20.04 -6.81 -17.29
N ASN A 156 -20.92 -5.83 -17.05
CA ASN A 156 -20.82 -4.48 -17.62
C ASN A 156 -20.63 -3.40 -16.55
N THR A 157 -20.32 -3.79 -15.32
CA THR A 157 -20.06 -2.85 -14.22
C THR A 157 -18.58 -2.77 -13.97
N GLN A 158 -18.01 -1.60 -14.14
CA GLN A 158 -16.64 -1.30 -13.80
C GLN A 158 -16.60 -0.45 -12.55
N ILE A 159 -15.84 -0.89 -11.56
CA ILE A 159 -15.48 -0.03 -10.43
C ILE A 159 -14.43 0.94 -10.94
N LEU A 160 -14.69 2.23 -10.78
CA LEU A 160 -13.70 3.23 -11.10
C LEU A 160 -12.61 3.20 -10.02
N PRO A 161 -11.32 3.26 -10.40
CA PRO A 161 -10.22 3.21 -9.45
C PRO A 161 -10.34 4.30 -8.39
N GLU A 162 -10.16 3.93 -7.13
CA GLU A 162 -10.18 4.89 -6.00
C GLU A 162 -9.14 5.99 -6.14
N ALA A 163 -8.02 5.70 -6.77
CA ALA A 163 -7.00 6.68 -7.08
C ALA A 163 -7.53 7.92 -7.76
N LYS A 164 -8.57 7.75 -8.56
CA LYS A 164 -9.25 8.86 -9.21
C LYS A 164 -10.28 9.54 -8.32
N LEU A 165 -10.61 8.99 -7.15
CA LEU A 165 -11.51 9.61 -6.17
C LEU A 165 -10.82 10.66 -5.32
N GLY A 166 -9.51 10.62 -5.21
CA GLY A 166 -8.73 11.57 -4.44
C GLY A 166 -8.80 12.95 -5.06
N LEU A 167 -9.55 13.83 -4.42
CA LEU A 167 -9.35 15.25 -4.59
C LEU A 167 -8.18 15.63 -3.68
N TRP A 168 -7.05 15.92 -4.27
CA TRP A 168 -5.90 16.43 -3.54
C TRP A 168 -6.26 17.74 -2.85
N GLN A 169 -6.00 17.81 -1.54
CA GLN A 169 -6.17 19.04 -0.77
C GLN A 169 -4.85 19.38 -0.09
N ARG A 170 -4.56 20.66 -0.01
CA ARG A 170 -3.51 21.15 0.88
C ARG A 170 -4.09 21.29 2.28
N ASP A 171 -3.26 21.08 3.29
CA ASP A 171 -3.65 21.39 4.65
C ASP A 171 -3.87 22.90 4.84
N ALA A 172 -4.50 23.28 5.93
CA ALA A 172 -4.79 24.68 6.23
C ALA A 172 -3.55 25.56 6.42
N GLN A 173 -2.38 24.97 6.59
CA GLN A 173 -1.08 25.62 6.76
C GLN A 173 -0.30 25.72 5.44
N GLY A 174 -0.87 25.28 4.33
CA GLY A 174 -0.19 25.26 3.03
C GLY A 174 0.82 24.12 2.90
N GLY A 175 0.73 23.10 3.73
CA GLY A 175 1.50 21.87 3.66
C GLY A 175 1.19 21.06 2.41
N LEU A 176 1.74 19.87 2.35
CA LEU A 176 1.62 19.03 1.17
C LEU A 176 0.19 18.60 0.88
N PRO A 177 -0.12 18.37 -0.38
CA PRO A 177 -1.40 17.83 -0.75
C PRO A 177 -1.57 16.46 -0.11
N ILE A 178 -2.48 16.39 0.80
CA ILE A 178 -3.00 15.13 1.30
C ILE A 178 -4.09 14.72 0.33
N GLU A 179 -4.03 13.49 -0.17
CA GLU A 179 -5.14 12.93 -0.91
C GLU A 179 -6.35 12.86 0.03
N ALA A 180 -7.16 13.91 0.02
CA ALA A 180 -8.40 13.97 0.79
C ALA A 180 -9.37 13.02 0.13
N ALA A 181 -9.28 11.79 0.53
CA ALA A 181 -10.29 10.84 0.16
C ALA A 181 -11.59 11.20 0.85
N ASP A 182 -12.59 11.35 0.07
CA ASP A 182 -13.96 11.21 0.54
C ASP A 182 -14.19 9.76 0.86
N SER A 183 -14.01 9.44 2.12
CA SER A 183 -14.26 8.11 2.64
C SER A 183 -15.67 7.58 2.35
N ASN A 184 -16.51 8.35 1.69
CA ASN A 184 -17.93 8.09 1.57
C ASN A 184 -18.50 8.24 0.15
N PHE A 185 -17.64 8.18 -0.88
CA PHE A 185 -18.06 8.32 -2.28
C PHE A 185 -17.58 7.15 -3.14
N PHE A 186 -18.51 6.40 -3.73
CA PHE A 186 -18.23 5.17 -4.49
C PHE A 186 -18.76 5.23 -5.90
N PRO A 187 -17.96 5.49 -6.92
CA PRO A 187 -18.39 5.50 -8.30
C PRO A 187 -18.28 4.12 -8.96
N PHE A 188 -19.30 3.83 -9.75
CA PHE A 188 -19.34 2.68 -10.63
C PHE A 188 -19.72 3.13 -12.02
N LEU A 189 -19.02 2.65 -13.04
CA LEU A 189 -19.46 2.76 -14.42
C LEU A 189 -20.41 1.59 -14.71
N VAL A 190 -21.66 1.90 -14.99
CA VAL A 190 -22.68 0.94 -15.34
C VAL A 190 -23.25 1.34 -16.69
N LYS A 191 -22.87 0.64 -17.73
CA LYS A 191 -23.20 0.98 -19.13
C LYS A 191 -22.70 2.39 -19.48
N ASP A 192 -23.62 3.30 -19.83
CA ASP A 192 -23.40 4.70 -20.19
C ASP A 192 -23.59 5.67 -19.03
N LYS A 193 -23.71 5.15 -17.79
CA LYS A 193 -23.94 5.96 -16.59
C LYS A 193 -22.87 5.76 -15.54
N ILE A 194 -22.53 6.82 -14.87
CA ILE A 194 -21.79 6.76 -13.61
C ILE A 194 -22.80 6.77 -12.48
N ILE A 195 -22.77 5.72 -11.69
CA ILE A 195 -23.57 5.56 -10.47
C ILE A 195 -22.64 5.77 -9.29
N CYS A 196 -22.93 6.75 -8.44
CA CYS A 196 -22.14 7.01 -7.24
C CYS A 196 -22.98 6.79 -5.98
N LEU A 197 -22.50 5.93 -5.08
CA LEU A 197 -23.05 5.88 -3.72
C LEU A 197 -22.30 6.92 -2.88
N ALA A 198 -23.04 7.90 -2.36
CA ALA A 198 -22.49 9.01 -1.57
C ALA A 198 -23.11 9.01 -0.17
N TYR A 199 -22.25 8.98 0.84
CA TYR A 199 -22.64 8.97 2.26
C TYR A 199 -22.23 10.28 2.93
N GLY A 200 -23.04 10.79 3.86
CA GLY A 200 -22.64 11.91 4.71
C GLY A 200 -21.57 11.50 5.74
N PRO A 201 -20.87 12.45 6.33
CA PRO A 201 -19.78 12.19 7.28
C PRO A 201 -20.25 11.45 8.56
N GLU A 202 -21.51 11.54 8.89
CA GLU A 202 -22.16 10.82 9.99
C GLU A 202 -22.40 9.33 9.70
N ASN A 203 -22.38 8.93 8.45
CA ASN A 203 -22.64 7.56 8.00
C ASN A 203 -21.34 6.89 7.57
N LYS A 204 -20.62 6.31 8.53
CA LYS A 204 -19.46 5.47 8.20
C LYS A 204 -19.94 4.17 7.58
N ALA A 205 -19.73 4.00 6.29
CA ALA A 205 -20.00 2.73 5.65
C ALA A 205 -18.88 1.73 6.01
N ASN A 206 -19.26 0.59 6.55
CA ASN A 206 -18.36 -0.56 6.67
C ASN A 206 -18.40 -1.34 5.34
N SER A 207 -17.31 -1.34 4.62
CA SER A 207 -17.22 -2.08 3.37
C SER A 207 -16.72 -3.49 3.62
N SER A 208 -17.45 -4.48 3.18
CA SER A 208 -16.90 -5.80 2.92
C SER A 208 -17.20 -6.19 1.48
N TRP A 209 -16.16 -6.61 0.74
CA TRP A 209 -16.34 -7.23 -0.56
C TRP A 209 -16.83 -8.66 -0.38
N LYS A 210 -17.88 -8.99 -1.07
CA LYS A 210 -18.21 -10.37 -1.39
C LYS A 210 -18.71 -10.42 -2.82
N ASP A 211 -18.78 -11.61 -3.35
CA ASP A 211 -19.01 -11.97 -4.76
C ASP A 211 -20.16 -11.24 -5.50
N ASP A 212 -20.96 -10.43 -4.79
CA ASP A 212 -22.18 -9.82 -5.30
C ASP A 212 -22.14 -8.29 -5.49
N TRP A 213 -20.98 -7.62 -5.34
CA TRP A 213 -20.87 -6.16 -5.53
C TRP A 213 -21.84 -5.35 -4.68
N TYR A 214 -21.92 -5.59 -3.40
CA TYR A 214 -22.80 -4.84 -2.51
C TYR A 214 -22.02 -4.05 -1.47
N ARG A 215 -22.66 -2.98 -1.02
CA ARG A 215 -22.17 -2.14 0.07
C ARG A 215 -23.03 -2.30 1.30
N HIS A 216 -22.44 -2.13 2.43
CA HIS A 216 -23.11 -2.15 3.71
C HIS A 216 -23.08 -0.77 4.32
N THR A 217 -24.21 -0.36 4.89
CA THR A 217 -24.32 0.85 5.67
C THR A 217 -24.73 0.49 7.09
N VAL A 218 -24.10 1.09 8.08
CA VAL A 218 -24.46 0.88 9.48
C VAL A 218 -25.61 1.80 9.84
N LEU A 219 -26.60 1.27 10.55
CA LEU A 219 -27.66 2.08 11.15
C LEU A 219 -27.11 2.91 12.30
N ILE A 220 -27.44 4.20 12.33
CA ILE A 220 -27.09 5.12 13.40
C ILE A 220 -28.17 5.05 14.46
N ASP A 221 -27.77 4.85 15.71
CA ASP A 221 -28.67 4.94 16.89
C ASP A 221 -28.98 6.41 17.15
N ASN A 222 -30.24 6.79 17.00
CA ASN A 222 -30.72 8.15 17.22
C ASN A 222 -30.91 8.48 18.71
N LYS A 223 -30.66 7.55 19.64
CA LYS A 223 -30.79 7.69 21.10
C LYS A 223 -32.21 7.89 21.61
N ASP A 224 -33.20 7.67 20.75
CA ASP A 224 -34.64 7.74 21.07
C ASP A 224 -35.35 6.38 20.87
N GLY A 225 -34.58 5.32 20.73
CA GLY A 225 -35.10 3.98 20.41
C GLY A 225 -35.37 3.75 18.93
N SER A 226 -34.98 4.70 18.10
CA SER A 226 -35.02 4.55 16.65
C SER A 226 -33.59 4.49 16.06
N TYR A 227 -33.49 3.97 14.85
CA TYR A 227 -32.26 3.88 14.09
C TYR A 227 -32.48 4.40 12.67
N SER A 228 -31.50 5.07 12.13
CA SER A 228 -31.63 5.63 10.78
C SER A 228 -30.32 5.52 9.99
N THR A 229 -30.44 5.59 8.68
CA THR A 229 -29.31 5.84 7.81
C THR A 229 -29.76 6.66 6.60
N LYS A 230 -28.88 7.50 6.10
CA LYS A 230 -29.08 8.35 4.93
C LYS A 230 -27.91 8.24 3.99
N PHE A 231 -28.18 8.14 2.72
CA PHE A 231 -27.17 8.23 1.67
C PHE A 231 -27.82 8.66 0.37
N SER A 232 -27.02 8.98 -0.63
CA SER A 232 -27.52 9.33 -1.95
C SER A 232 -26.96 8.40 -3.01
N VAL A 233 -27.76 8.13 -4.04
CA VAL A 233 -27.33 7.43 -5.23
C VAL A 233 -27.37 8.44 -6.38
N LEU A 234 -26.19 8.96 -6.75
CA LEU A 234 -26.05 9.87 -7.85
C LEU A 234 -26.08 9.12 -9.17
N VAL A 235 -26.71 9.72 -10.19
CA VAL A 235 -26.81 9.16 -11.53
C VAL A 235 -26.39 10.22 -12.53
N ALA A 236 -25.26 10.02 -13.17
CA ALA A 236 -24.69 10.96 -14.13
C ALA A 236 -24.39 10.29 -15.46
N SER A 237 -24.24 11.07 -16.53
CA SER A 237 -23.72 10.59 -17.80
C SER A 237 -22.26 10.15 -17.64
N SER A 238 -21.83 9.13 -18.37
CA SER A 238 -20.43 8.72 -18.43
C SER A 238 -19.52 9.78 -19.11
N ASP A 239 -20.11 10.75 -19.78
CA ASP A 239 -19.35 11.90 -20.35
C ASP A 239 -18.81 12.84 -19.26
N TRP A 240 -19.40 12.83 -18.06
CA TRP A 240 -18.91 13.59 -16.92
C TRP A 240 -17.91 12.78 -16.13
N PRO A 241 -16.72 13.33 -15.87
CA PRO A 241 -15.78 12.67 -14.97
C PRO A 241 -16.38 12.61 -13.56
N TYR A 242 -16.21 11.47 -12.87
CA TYR A 242 -16.81 11.30 -11.55
C TYR A 242 -16.24 12.29 -10.51
N GLU A 243 -15.05 12.83 -10.74
CA GLU A 243 -14.47 13.91 -9.93
C GLU A 243 -15.33 15.17 -9.98
N ALA A 244 -15.89 15.51 -11.14
CA ALA A 244 -16.83 16.62 -11.27
C ALA A 244 -18.15 16.32 -10.56
N ILE A 245 -18.61 15.08 -10.62
CA ILE A 245 -19.82 14.63 -9.90
C ILE A 245 -19.58 14.74 -8.38
N CYS A 246 -18.42 14.31 -7.91
CA CYS A 246 -18.02 14.43 -6.51
C CYS A 246 -17.92 15.89 -6.05
N ALA A 247 -17.30 16.76 -6.85
CA ALA A 247 -17.19 18.18 -6.56
C ALA A 247 -18.56 18.85 -6.48
N GLN A 248 -19.46 18.55 -7.42
CA GLN A 248 -20.83 19.03 -7.42
C GLN A 248 -21.61 18.58 -6.18
N TRP A 249 -21.47 17.32 -5.81
CA TRP A 249 -22.09 16.77 -4.60
C TRP A 249 -21.65 17.51 -3.33
N LYS A 250 -20.38 17.89 -3.27
CA LYS A 250 -19.80 18.66 -2.16
C LYS A 250 -20.05 20.15 -2.23
N GLY A 251 -20.75 20.63 -3.24
CA GLY A 251 -20.98 22.06 -3.47
C GLY A 251 -19.70 22.84 -3.82
N ARG A 252 -18.67 22.17 -4.33
CA ARG A 252 -17.44 22.80 -4.83
C ARG A 252 -17.66 23.30 -6.26
N PRO A 253 -17.23 24.52 -6.60
CA PRO A 253 -17.52 25.10 -7.93
C PRO A 253 -16.64 24.53 -9.05
N PHE A 254 -15.53 23.86 -8.71
CA PHE A 254 -14.58 23.34 -9.67
C PHE A 254 -14.17 21.90 -9.37
N ALA A 255 -13.88 21.15 -10.43
CA ALA A 255 -13.10 19.92 -10.38
C ALA A 255 -11.89 20.03 -11.31
N LEU A 256 -10.82 19.36 -10.94
CA LEU A 256 -9.57 19.30 -11.68
C LEU A 256 -8.97 17.91 -11.56
N THR A 257 -8.59 17.31 -12.68
CA THR A 257 -7.74 16.10 -12.70
C THR A 257 -6.64 16.25 -13.73
N LEU A 258 -5.52 15.58 -13.47
CA LEU A 258 -4.41 15.45 -14.41
C LEU A 258 -4.41 14.04 -14.97
N SER A 259 -4.27 13.90 -16.28
CA SER A 259 -4.21 12.60 -16.93
C SER A 259 -3.29 12.64 -18.15
N THR A 260 -2.84 11.46 -18.59
CA THR A 260 -2.10 11.29 -19.83
C THR A 260 -2.74 10.20 -20.70
N ASP A 261 -2.29 10.06 -21.93
CA ASP A 261 -2.73 8.99 -22.83
C ASP A 261 -1.90 7.70 -22.67
N LYS A 262 -0.98 7.67 -21.69
CA LYS A 262 -0.11 6.52 -21.46
C LYS A 262 -0.54 5.73 -20.23
N PRO A 263 -0.63 4.39 -20.31
CA PRO A 263 -0.79 3.55 -19.13
C PRO A 263 0.31 3.86 -18.10
N TYR A 264 -0.07 3.97 -16.84
CA TYR A 264 0.82 4.27 -15.71
C TYR A 264 1.57 5.60 -15.83
N ASN A 265 1.18 6.51 -16.73
CA ASN A 265 1.94 7.71 -17.08
C ASN A 265 3.42 7.39 -17.36
N TRP A 266 3.66 6.31 -18.10
CA TRP A 266 5.00 5.78 -18.35
C TRP A 266 5.41 5.89 -19.81
N TRP A 267 6.58 6.49 -20.06
CA TRP A 267 7.24 6.58 -21.36
C TRP A 267 8.55 5.79 -21.35
N GLU A 268 8.70 4.87 -22.29
CA GLU A 268 9.94 4.11 -22.48
C GLU A 268 11.01 4.93 -23.20
N ASN A 269 10.59 5.80 -24.10
CA ASN A 269 11.45 6.69 -24.86
C ASN A 269 10.82 8.08 -24.86
N ALA A 270 11.48 9.02 -24.25
CA ALA A 270 11.08 10.40 -24.23
C ALA A 270 11.77 11.14 -25.37
N SER A 271 11.16 11.23 -26.55
CA SER A 271 11.59 12.09 -27.62
C SER A 271 10.53 13.11 -27.92
N GLY A 272 10.86 14.40 -27.80
CA GLY A 272 9.97 15.51 -28.07
C GLY A 272 9.13 15.93 -26.87
N THR A 273 8.07 16.67 -27.14
CA THR A 273 7.20 17.27 -26.14
C THR A 273 6.24 16.26 -25.54
N LEU A 274 6.19 16.20 -24.21
CA LEU A 274 5.19 15.44 -23.47
C LEU A 274 3.99 16.35 -23.15
N SER A 275 2.81 15.75 -23.13
CA SER A 275 1.57 16.46 -22.83
C SER A 275 0.80 15.79 -21.70
N VAL A 276 0.42 16.59 -20.71
CA VAL A 276 -0.49 16.23 -19.63
C VAL A 276 -1.79 17.00 -19.83
N LYS A 277 -2.91 16.32 -19.69
CA LYS A 277 -4.23 16.92 -19.81
C LYS A 277 -4.68 17.39 -18.42
N ALA A 278 -4.81 18.67 -18.22
CA ALA A 278 -5.57 19.21 -17.10
C ALA A 278 -7.06 19.22 -17.50
N ASN A 279 -7.83 18.31 -16.93
CA ASN A 279 -9.26 18.21 -17.17
C ASN A 279 -9.98 19.06 -16.12
N LEU A 280 -10.61 20.14 -16.58
CA LEU A 280 -11.28 21.12 -15.73
C LEU A 280 -12.79 20.98 -15.87
N ALA A 281 -13.52 21.17 -14.78
CA ALA A 281 -14.97 21.27 -14.82
C ALA A 281 -15.45 22.44 -13.96
N ASN A 282 -16.33 23.26 -14.50
CA ASN A 282 -17.16 24.17 -13.71
C ASN A 282 -18.43 23.42 -13.30
N THR A 283 -18.51 23.03 -12.03
CA THR A 283 -19.64 22.25 -11.49
C THR A 283 -20.78 23.11 -10.99
N SER A 284 -20.62 24.43 -11.06
CA SER A 284 -21.65 25.40 -10.65
C SER A 284 -22.65 25.69 -11.76
N GLN A 285 -23.75 26.35 -11.40
CA GLN A 285 -24.80 26.80 -12.33
C GLN A 285 -24.51 28.17 -12.93
N GLU A 286 -23.36 28.74 -12.69
CA GLU A 286 -22.95 30.05 -13.11
C GLU A 286 -21.64 30.02 -13.87
N LYS A 287 -21.43 30.97 -14.76
CA LYS A 287 -20.14 31.22 -15.38
C LYS A 287 -19.12 31.65 -14.32
N LYS A 288 -17.92 31.05 -14.35
CA LYS A 288 -16.86 31.36 -13.42
C LYS A 288 -15.57 31.74 -14.14
N ASN A 289 -14.94 32.81 -13.65
CA ASN A 289 -13.54 33.10 -13.97
C ASN A 289 -12.65 32.42 -12.94
N CYS A 290 -11.52 31.89 -13.37
CA CYS A 290 -10.57 31.21 -12.50
C CYS A 290 -9.16 31.30 -13.07
N THR A 291 -8.17 30.97 -12.25
CA THR A 291 -6.77 30.85 -12.68
C THR A 291 -6.33 29.40 -12.50
N LEU A 292 -5.94 28.77 -13.61
CA LEU A 292 -5.24 27.51 -13.60
C LEU A 292 -3.77 27.78 -13.34
N LYS A 293 -3.22 27.30 -12.23
CA LYS A 293 -1.79 27.27 -11.94
C LYS A 293 -1.27 25.86 -12.12
N TYR A 294 -0.06 25.69 -12.66
CA TYR A 294 0.54 24.38 -12.80
C TYR A 294 2.06 24.42 -12.72
N TRP A 295 2.59 23.35 -12.15
CA TRP A 295 4.02 23.17 -11.92
C TRP A 295 4.44 21.79 -12.36
N ILE A 296 5.64 21.71 -12.92
CA ILE A 296 6.34 20.46 -13.19
C ILE A 296 7.68 20.55 -12.50
N ARG A 297 7.99 19.56 -11.67
CA ARG A 297 9.28 19.44 -10.99
C ARG A 297 9.94 18.13 -11.36
N ASP A 298 11.27 18.15 -11.45
CA ASP A 298 12.08 16.95 -11.60
C ASP A 298 12.22 16.16 -10.27
N TYR A 299 12.95 15.06 -10.29
CA TYR A 299 13.23 14.25 -9.10
C TYR A 299 13.90 15.04 -7.97
N ALA A 300 14.75 15.99 -8.31
CA ALA A 300 15.45 16.82 -7.34
C ALA A 300 14.58 17.99 -6.79
N GLY A 301 13.40 18.19 -7.36
CA GLY A 301 12.45 19.24 -6.99
C GLY A 301 12.65 20.57 -7.73
N ASN A 302 13.53 20.62 -8.74
CA ASN A 302 13.71 21.81 -9.55
C ASN A 302 12.51 22.04 -10.46
N TYR A 303 12.15 23.31 -10.66
CA TYR A 303 11.08 23.65 -11.58
C TYR A 303 11.52 23.46 -13.04
N VAL A 304 10.78 22.62 -13.76
CA VAL A 304 10.84 22.50 -15.21
C VAL A 304 9.82 23.43 -15.85
N VAL A 305 8.62 23.51 -15.22
CA VAL A 305 7.54 24.44 -15.61
C VAL A 305 6.95 25.06 -14.36
N ASN A 306 6.61 26.35 -14.43
CA ASN A 306 5.88 27.05 -13.37
C ASN A 306 5.08 28.17 -14.04
N GLU A 307 3.81 27.92 -14.30
CA GLU A 307 2.97 28.82 -15.08
C GLU A 307 1.56 29.00 -14.51
N SER A 308 0.89 30.04 -14.98
CA SER A 308 -0.50 30.29 -14.66
C SER A 308 -1.27 30.81 -15.89
N ARG A 309 -2.57 30.47 -15.95
CA ARG A 309 -3.46 30.86 -17.05
C ARG A 309 -4.82 31.27 -16.49
N SER A 310 -5.26 32.48 -16.86
CA SER A 310 -6.62 32.92 -16.56
C SER A 310 -7.58 32.24 -17.53
N LEU A 311 -8.65 31.69 -17.03
CA LEU A 311 -9.65 30.96 -17.77
C LEU A 311 -11.05 31.43 -17.39
N THR A 312 -11.97 31.28 -18.32
CA THR A 312 -13.39 31.50 -18.08
C THR A 312 -14.14 30.20 -18.45
N LEU A 313 -14.89 29.63 -17.53
CA LEU A 313 -15.65 28.41 -17.71
C LEU A 313 -17.15 28.70 -17.59
N GLU A 314 -17.92 28.39 -18.63
CA GLU A 314 -19.38 28.48 -18.59
C GLU A 314 -19.97 27.50 -17.57
N ALA A 315 -21.21 27.70 -17.15
CA ALA A 315 -21.91 26.80 -16.22
C ALA A 315 -21.93 25.39 -16.77
N GLY A 316 -21.46 24.40 -15.97
CA GLY A 316 -21.41 23.00 -16.37
C GLY A 316 -20.39 22.69 -17.47
N GLN A 317 -19.48 23.58 -17.79
CA GLN A 317 -18.48 23.38 -18.84
C GLN A 317 -17.38 22.40 -18.38
N LEU A 318 -17.06 21.45 -19.27
CA LEU A 318 -15.84 20.66 -19.24
C LEU A 318 -14.83 21.24 -20.23
N GLN A 319 -13.60 21.37 -19.80
CA GLN A 319 -12.50 21.86 -20.63
C GLN A 319 -11.23 21.07 -20.38
N VAL A 320 -10.51 20.72 -21.43
CA VAL A 320 -9.19 20.11 -21.35
C VAL A 320 -8.16 21.20 -21.70
N TYR A 321 -7.19 21.38 -20.81
CA TYR A 321 -6.05 22.26 -21.03
C TYR A 321 -4.79 21.41 -21.15
N PRO A 322 -4.03 21.46 -22.26
CA PRO A 322 -2.78 20.73 -22.39
C PRO A 322 -1.67 21.47 -21.64
N ILE A 323 -0.96 20.74 -20.78
CA ILE A 323 0.29 21.17 -20.14
C ILE A 323 1.41 20.45 -20.88
N GLU A 324 2.26 21.20 -21.56
CA GLU A 324 3.29 20.64 -22.41
C GLU A 324 4.68 21.00 -21.89
N PHE A 325 5.61 20.05 -21.97
CA PHE A 325 7.02 20.26 -21.62
C PHE A 325 7.93 19.29 -22.39
N THR A 326 9.19 19.65 -22.53
CA THR A 326 10.19 18.78 -23.15
C THR A 326 11.13 18.28 -22.06
N PRO A 327 11.21 16.95 -21.86
CA PRO A 327 12.12 16.37 -20.88
C PRO A 327 13.58 16.54 -21.31
N GLU A 328 14.45 16.76 -20.32
CA GLU A 328 15.91 16.91 -20.55
C GLU A 328 16.68 15.60 -20.31
N SER A 329 16.03 14.61 -19.68
CA SER A 329 16.64 13.34 -19.31
C SER A 329 15.89 12.16 -19.94
N GLU A 330 16.61 11.12 -20.31
CA GLU A 330 16.01 9.86 -20.78
C GLU A 330 15.39 9.04 -19.62
N ARG A 331 15.85 9.31 -18.39
CA ARG A 331 15.39 8.61 -17.18
C ARG A 331 15.08 9.65 -16.09
N GLU A 332 13.81 9.82 -15.80
CA GLU A 332 13.38 10.85 -14.86
C GLU A 332 12.01 10.50 -14.27
N ILE A 333 11.68 11.11 -13.16
CA ILE A 333 10.32 11.20 -12.66
C ILE A 333 9.94 12.66 -12.46
N TYR A 334 8.84 13.06 -13.09
CA TYR A 334 8.29 14.39 -12.95
C TYR A 334 7.08 14.39 -12.05
N PHE A 335 7.07 15.32 -11.10
CA PHE A 335 5.91 15.63 -10.28
C PHE A 335 5.13 16.74 -10.97
N ILE A 336 3.92 16.41 -11.41
CA ILE A 336 3.03 17.35 -12.10
C ILE A 336 1.95 17.78 -11.12
N GLU A 337 1.88 19.05 -10.86
CA GLU A 337 0.91 19.67 -9.96
C GLU A 337 0.08 20.71 -10.67
N ALA A 338 -1.20 20.78 -10.36
CA ALA A 338 -2.06 21.86 -10.83
C ALA A 338 -3.10 22.24 -9.77
N SER A 339 -3.47 23.51 -9.76
CA SER A 339 -4.55 24.03 -8.94
C SER A 339 -5.44 24.99 -9.71
N ILE A 340 -6.67 25.13 -9.26
CA ILE A 340 -7.59 26.17 -9.70
C ILE A 340 -7.79 27.14 -8.54
N GLU A 341 -7.48 28.42 -8.78
CA GLU A 341 -7.85 29.53 -7.90
C GLU A 341 -9.08 30.26 -8.44
N ASP A 342 -9.96 30.68 -7.54
CA ASP A 342 -11.08 31.53 -7.88
C ASP A 342 -10.63 33.00 -8.13
N GLU A 343 -11.59 33.87 -8.45
CA GLU A 343 -11.36 35.31 -8.71
C GLU A 343 -10.73 36.05 -7.51
N THR A 344 -10.82 35.49 -6.30
CA THR A 344 -10.22 36.06 -5.09
C THR A 344 -8.79 35.58 -4.85
N GLY A 345 -8.28 34.67 -5.68
CA GLY A 345 -6.98 34.03 -5.53
C GLY A 345 -7.00 32.88 -4.52
N LYS A 346 -8.18 32.42 -4.09
CA LYS A 346 -8.30 31.28 -3.18
C LYS A 346 -8.26 29.99 -3.97
N GLU A 347 -7.37 29.08 -3.57
CA GLU A 347 -7.32 27.72 -4.12
C GLU A 347 -8.62 26.96 -3.82
N GLN A 348 -9.25 26.48 -4.86
CA GLN A 348 -10.52 25.73 -4.80
C GLN A 348 -10.32 24.24 -4.94
N VAL A 349 -9.33 23.82 -5.75
CA VAL A 349 -9.00 22.42 -5.99
C VAL A 349 -7.53 22.32 -6.38
N PHE A 350 -6.90 21.25 -5.94
CA PHE A 350 -5.53 20.88 -6.26
C PHE A 350 -5.48 19.41 -6.70
N HIS A 351 -4.62 19.11 -7.67
CA HIS A 351 -4.38 17.73 -8.10
C HIS A 351 -2.90 17.52 -8.41
N ARG A 352 -2.41 16.31 -8.16
CA ARG A 352 -1.05 15.86 -8.49
C ARG A 352 -1.09 14.54 -9.23
N THR A 353 -0.19 14.37 -10.17
CA THR A 353 0.16 13.10 -10.79
C THR A 353 1.66 13.06 -11.05
N ASN A 354 2.19 11.90 -11.40
CA ASN A 354 3.59 11.76 -11.78
C ASN A 354 3.71 11.25 -13.22
N ILE A 355 4.83 11.59 -13.87
CA ILE A 355 5.25 10.99 -15.15
C ILE A 355 6.58 10.31 -14.92
N GLY A 356 6.68 9.02 -15.34
CA GLY A 356 7.92 8.26 -15.33
C GLY A 356 8.53 8.14 -16.73
N LEU A 357 9.79 8.52 -16.87
CA LEU A 357 10.62 8.21 -18.03
C LEU A 357 11.53 7.05 -17.66
N LEU A 358 11.29 5.90 -18.23
CA LEU A 358 12.00 4.68 -17.87
C LEU A 358 12.33 3.89 -19.14
N PRO A 359 13.56 4.00 -19.65
CA PRO A 359 14.01 3.30 -20.85
C PRO A 359 13.85 1.78 -20.73
N PRO A 360 13.66 1.07 -21.83
CA PRO A 360 13.57 -0.38 -21.84
C PRO A 360 14.85 -1.02 -21.29
N HIS A 361 14.72 -2.18 -20.66
CA HIS A 361 15.82 -3.00 -20.19
C HIS A 361 15.47 -4.48 -20.35
N GLU A 362 16.45 -5.29 -20.79
CA GLU A 362 16.31 -6.73 -20.90
C GLU A 362 17.11 -7.40 -19.77
N PHE A 363 16.41 -8.15 -18.94
CA PHE A 363 17.01 -8.90 -17.85
C PHE A 363 17.47 -10.28 -18.29
N THR A 364 18.66 -10.68 -17.82
CA THR A 364 19.29 -11.95 -18.19
C THR A 364 19.25 -12.99 -17.09
N SER A 365 19.14 -12.58 -15.82
CA SER A 365 19.14 -13.48 -14.67
C SER A 365 17.80 -14.20 -14.48
N THR A 366 17.89 -15.42 -13.97
CA THR A 366 16.75 -16.24 -13.55
C THR A 366 16.36 -15.97 -12.09
N SER A 367 15.30 -16.60 -11.60
CA SER A 367 14.90 -16.51 -10.17
C SER A 367 15.96 -17.08 -9.22
N ASP A 368 16.81 -18.00 -9.68
CA ASP A 368 17.90 -18.53 -8.85
C ASP A 368 19.07 -17.55 -8.69
N GLU A 369 19.18 -16.57 -9.59
CA GLU A 369 20.26 -15.59 -9.66
C GLU A 369 19.81 -14.18 -9.29
N ASN A 370 18.54 -13.98 -9.01
CA ASN A 370 17.97 -12.65 -8.77
C ASN A 370 16.95 -12.70 -7.62
N ILE A 371 17.09 -11.80 -6.66
CA ILE A 371 16.26 -11.73 -5.46
C ILE A 371 14.99 -10.91 -5.63
N MET A 372 14.85 -10.18 -6.76
CA MET A 372 13.82 -9.17 -6.95
C MET A 372 12.42 -9.77 -7.04
N GLY A 373 11.49 -9.29 -6.21
CA GLY A 373 10.14 -9.80 -6.23
C GLY A 373 9.09 -8.87 -5.63
N LEU A 374 7.83 -9.33 -5.68
CA LEU A 374 6.65 -8.64 -5.16
C LEU A 374 5.81 -9.56 -4.29
N SER A 375 5.44 -9.08 -3.12
CA SER A 375 4.53 -9.81 -2.21
C SER A 375 3.07 -9.66 -2.63
N ALA A 376 2.65 -8.49 -3.15
CA ALA A 376 1.29 -8.23 -3.61
C ALA A 376 1.32 -7.40 -4.91
N TYR A 377 0.58 -7.85 -5.94
CA TYR A 377 0.64 -7.26 -7.29
C TYR A 377 -0.69 -7.29 -8.05
N TRP A 378 -1.77 -7.76 -7.45
CA TRP A 378 -3.01 -8.17 -8.14
C TRP A 378 -4.09 -7.10 -8.30
N ALA A 379 -3.79 -5.84 -8.06
CA ALA A 379 -4.83 -4.79 -8.09
C ALA A 379 -5.15 -4.21 -9.48
N ILE A 380 -4.57 -4.73 -10.58
CA ILE A 380 -4.80 -4.17 -11.92
C ILE A 380 -5.74 -5.04 -12.77
N PRO A 381 -6.70 -4.40 -13.46
CA PRO A 381 -7.61 -5.09 -14.38
C PRO A 381 -6.94 -5.62 -15.65
N ASP A 382 -5.93 -4.90 -16.17
CA ASP A 382 -5.29 -5.27 -17.44
C ASP A 382 -4.07 -6.17 -17.23
N SER A 383 -4.22 -7.44 -17.54
CA SER A 383 -3.16 -8.43 -17.39
C SER A 383 -1.99 -8.23 -18.36
N THR A 384 -2.20 -7.60 -19.52
CA THR A 384 -1.15 -7.37 -20.52
C THR A 384 -0.21 -6.26 -20.08
N GLU A 385 -0.75 -5.12 -19.69
CA GLU A 385 0.04 -3.99 -19.17
C GLU A 385 0.73 -4.36 -17.86
N LEU A 386 0.08 -5.12 -16.99
CA LEU A 386 0.70 -5.63 -15.78
C LEU A 386 1.92 -6.50 -16.10
N LYS A 387 1.81 -7.43 -17.05
CA LYS A 387 2.93 -8.28 -17.46
C LYS A 387 4.08 -7.45 -18.04
N ARG A 388 3.78 -6.47 -18.90
CA ARG A 388 4.78 -5.55 -19.47
C ARG A 388 5.52 -4.82 -18.35
N LEU A 389 4.80 -4.33 -17.36
CA LEU A 389 5.38 -3.64 -16.22
C LEU A 389 6.25 -4.55 -15.35
N LEU A 390 5.76 -5.74 -14.97
CA LEU A 390 6.54 -6.70 -14.16
C LEU A 390 7.83 -7.13 -14.87
N ASN A 391 7.77 -7.34 -16.19
CA ASN A 391 8.96 -7.64 -16.98
C ASN A 391 9.96 -6.48 -16.97
N ARG A 392 9.46 -5.22 -17.14
CA ARG A 392 10.32 -4.02 -17.11
C ARG A 392 10.93 -3.77 -15.73
N MET A 393 10.26 -4.15 -14.69
CA MET A 393 10.78 -4.09 -13.31
C MET A 393 11.82 -5.18 -13.01
N GLY A 394 11.93 -6.20 -13.85
CA GLY A 394 12.82 -7.34 -13.57
C GLY A 394 12.34 -8.23 -12.43
N VAL A 395 11.03 -8.30 -12.21
CA VAL A 395 10.45 -9.16 -11.20
C VAL A 395 10.72 -10.62 -11.54
N ARG A 396 11.32 -11.38 -10.60
CA ARG A 396 11.63 -12.80 -10.71
C ARG A 396 10.88 -13.67 -9.71
N TRP A 397 10.33 -13.05 -8.67
CA TRP A 397 9.59 -13.73 -7.62
C TRP A 397 8.26 -13.05 -7.31
N VAL A 398 7.23 -13.84 -7.08
CA VAL A 398 5.95 -13.34 -6.55
C VAL A 398 5.42 -14.27 -5.47
N ARG A 399 4.73 -13.69 -4.50
CA ARG A 399 3.99 -14.40 -3.47
C ARG A 399 2.54 -14.59 -3.93
N ASN A 400 1.98 -15.79 -3.77
CA ASN A 400 0.62 -16.13 -4.22
C ASN A 400 0.40 -15.97 -5.73
N GLY A 401 1.24 -16.60 -6.54
CA GLY A 401 1.10 -16.59 -7.98
C GLY A 401 0.90 -17.98 -8.58
N ILE A 402 0.60 -17.99 -9.86
CA ILE A 402 0.56 -19.20 -10.70
C ILE A 402 1.71 -19.12 -11.67
N ASN A 403 2.68 -20.04 -11.56
CA ASN A 403 3.89 -20.02 -12.41
C ASN A 403 3.59 -20.00 -13.91
N SER A 404 2.54 -20.69 -14.34
CA SER A 404 2.14 -20.70 -15.76
C SER A 404 1.63 -19.36 -16.28
N SER A 405 1.32 -18.39 -15.40
CA SER A 405 0.79 -17.08 -15.80
C SER A 405 1.87 -16.12 -16.26
N PHE A 406 3.11 -16.34 -15.85
CA PHE A 406 4.23 -15.45 -16.15
C PHE A 406 5.43 -16.26 -16.63
N LYS A 407 6.10 -15.77 -17.66
CA LYS A 407 7.38 -16.29 -18.10
C LYS A 407 8.47 -15.75 -17.19
N ASP A 408 9.41 -16.60 -16.79
CA ASP A 408 10.60 -16.22 -15.99
C ASP A 408 10.33 -15.66 -14.58
N ILE A 409 9.11 -15.83 -14.06
CA ILE A 409 8.77 -15.46 -12.67
C ILE A 409 8.44 -16.74 -11.90
N GLU A 410 9.15 -16.98 -10.80
CA GLU A 410 8.85 -18.05 -9.86
C GLU A 410 7.82 -17.57 -8.85
N ALA A 411 6.69 -18.26 -8.76
CA ALA A 411 5.65 -17.96 -7.80
C ALA A 411 5.74 -18.91 -6.60
N MET A 412 5.69 -18.33 -5.42
CA MET A 412 5.58 -19.05 -4.17
C MET A 412 4.10 -19.26 -3.83
N TYR A 413 3.75 -20.45 -3.35
CA TYR A 413 2.43 -20.68 -2.77
C TYR A 413 2.45 -20.23 -1.31
N HIS A 414 1.51 -19.40 -0.95
CA HIS A 414 1.31 -18.96 0.43
C HIS A 414 -0.14 -19.23 0.83
N ASN A 415 -0.33 -19.77 2.00
CA ASN A 415 -1.64 -19.83 2.61
C ASN A 415 -1.55 -19.63 4.12
N ASN A 416 -2.61 -19.07 4.67
CA ASN A 416 -2.88 -19.06 6.09
C ASN A 416 -4.07 -19.97 6.37
N ILE A 417 -4.14 -20.51 7.58
CA ILE A 417 -5.28 -21.28 8.03
C ILE A 417 -6.04 -20.50 9.10
N ASP A 418 -7.27 -20.88 9.32
CA ASP A 418 -8.02 -20.39 10.48
C ASP A 418 -7.49 -21.06 11.75
N TRP A 419 -6.59 -20.39 12.46
CA TRP A 419 -5.99 -20.86 13.72
C TRP A 419 -6.98 -20.83 14.88
N THR A 420 -8.15 -20.21 14.70
CA THR A 420 -9.24 -20.17 15.69
C THR A 420 -10.08 -21.43 15.68
N LYS A 421 -10.09 -22.13 14.55
CA LYS A 421 -10.87 -23.33 14.35
C LYS A 421 -10.20 -24.52 15.05
N LYS A 422 -11.00 -25.31 15.77
CA LYS A 422 -10.58 -26.64 16.26
C LYS A 422 -10.63 -27.62 15.09
N TRP A 423 -9.50 -27.84 14.45
CA TRP A 423 -9.36 -28.77 13.35
C TRP A 423 -9.31 -30.22 13.88
N SER A 424 -10.15 -31.09 13.34
CA SER A 424 -9.94 -32.55 13.48
C SER A 424 -8.76 -32.98 12.60
N ASP A 425 -8.13 -34.11 12.92
CA ASP A 425 -7.03 -34.66 12.11
C ASP A 425 -7.48 -34.92 10.65
N ILE A 426 -8.72 -35.37 10.46
CA ILE A 426 -9.28 -35.63 9.12
C ILE A 426 -9.43 -34.33 8.30
N GLU A 427 -9.98 -33.29 8.90
CA GLU A 427 -10.13 -31.99 8.22
C GLU A 427 -8.77 -31.36 7.92
N ARG A 428 -7.84 -31.39 8.88
CA ARG A 428 -6.48 -30.90 8.70
C ARG A 428 -5.78 -31.62 7.54
N ASP A 429 -5.76 -32.96 7.57
CA ASP A 429 -5.11 -33.76 6.55
C ASP A 429 -5.72 -33.56 5.16
N LYS A 430 -7.05 -33.39 5.09
CA LYS A 430 -7.75 -33.03 3.85
C LYS A 430 -7.28 -31.66 3.34
N GLN A 431 -7.23 -30.66 4.22
CA GLN A 431 -6.77 -29.31 3.85
C GLN A 431 -5.33 -29.34 3.31
N ILE A 432 -4.42 -30.05 3.97
CA ILE A 432 -3.04 -30.18 3.52
C ILE A 432 -2.95 -30.82 2.13
N ARG A 433 -3.71 -31.91 1.86
CA ARG A 433 -3.74 -32.51 0.52
C ARG A 433 -4.28 -31.56 -0.54
N THR A 434 -5.28 -30.77 -0.20
CA THR A 434 -5.80 -29.72 -1.09
C THR A 434 -4.71 -28.70 -1.43
N CYS A 435 -3.95 -28.21 -0.44
CA CYS A 435 -2.83 -27.31 -0.69
C CYS A 435 -1.78 -27.92 -1.61
N PHE A 436 -1.34 -29.16 -1.38
CA PHE A 436 -0.40 -29.83 -2.27
C PHE A 436 -0.92 -29.98 -3.70
N GLN A 437 -2.20 -30.28 -3.87
CA GLN A 437 -2.83 -30.37 -5.20
C GLN A 437 -2.82 -29.00 -5.92
N GLU A 438 -3.12 -27.94 -5.19
CA GLU A 438 -3.08 -26.58 -5.74
C GLU A 438 -1.65 -26.15 -6.11
N ILE A 439 -0.68 -26.43 -5.24
CA ILE A 439 0.75 -26.14 -5.47
C ILE A 439 1.23 -26.81 -6.76
N VAL A 440 0.95 -28.10 -6.92
CA VAL A 440 1.32 -28.86 -8.13
C VAL A 440 0.59 -28.32 -9.36
N LYS A 441 -0.73 -28.08 -9.25
CA LYS A 441 -1.55 -27.51 -10.33
C LYS A 441 -1.01 -26.16 -10.80
N ASN A 442 -0.57 -25.32 -9.88
CA ASN A 442 -0.05 -23.99 -10.15
C ASN A 442 1.44 -24.00 -10.57
N GLY A 443 2.11 -25.15 -10.48
CA GLY A 443 3.53 -25.29 -10.80
C GLY A 443 4.47 -24.67 -9.77
N ASN A 444 3.99 -24.36 -8.55
CA ASN A 444 4.81 -23.79 -7.48
C ASN A 444 5.77 -24.83 -6.91
N LYS A 445 6.94 -24.36 -6.43
CA LYS A 445 7.97 -25.22 -5.83
C LYS A 445 8.19 -24.95 -4.34
N ILE A 446 7.64 -23.84 -3.84
CA ILE A 446 7.82 -23.38 -2.46
C ILE A 446 6.45 -23.14 -1.85
N TRP A 447 6.26 -23.65 -0.66
CA TRP A 447 5.08 -23.41 0.17
C TRP A 447 5.49 -22.64 1.43
N GLU A 448 5.07 -21.38 1.50
CA GLU A 448 5.13 -20.57 2.72
C GLU A 448 3.88 -20.86 3.54
N PHE A 449 4.05 -21.47 4.71
CA PHE A 449 2.94 -21.92 5.54
C PHE A 449 2.65 -20.96 6.69
N GLY A 450 1.59 -20.18 6.57
CA GLY A 450 1.15 -19.19 7.55
C GLY A 450 1.66 -17.77 7.27
N ASN A 451 1.21 -16.79 8.07
CA ASN A 451 1.60 -15.38 7.98
C ASN A 451 1.68 -14.76 9.37
N GLU A 452 2.83 -14.20 9.73
CA GLU A 452 3.06 -13.39 10.94
C GLU A 452 2.52 -13.97 12.26
N LEU A 453 2.57 -15.28 12.42
CA LEU A 453 2.00 -15.97 13.58
C LEU A 453 2.69 -15.61 14.91
N ASN A 454 3.86 -15.03 14.84
CA ASN A 454 4.57 -14.54 16.02
C ASN A 454 4.07 -13.15 16.52
N MET A 455 3.29 -12.45 15.72
CA MET A 455 2.53 -11.31 16.20
C MET A 455 1.38 -11.83 17.06
N SER A 456 1.66 -12.11 18.31
CA SER A 456 0.66 -12.55 19.27
C SER A 456 -0.31 -11.43 19.61
N SER A 457 -1.26 -11.17 18.71
CA SER A 457 -2.53 -10.61 19.10
C SER A 457 -3.33 -11.71 19.81
N PRO A 458 -4.03 -11.43 20.90
CA PRO A 458 -5.03 -12.34 21.46
C PRO A 458 -6.03 -12.83 20.40
N ASP A 459 -6.21 -12.06 19.34
CA ASP A 459 -7.12 -12.34 18.22
C ASP A 459 -6.55 -13.30 17.18
N ILE A 460 -5.24 -13.49 17.08
CA ILE A 460 -4.64 -14.44 16.12
C ILE A 460 -4.74 -15.89 16.62
N GLY A 461 -4.92 -16.07 17.90
CA GLY A 461 -5.19 -17.38 18.46
C GLY A 461 -6.66 -17.77 18.46
N GLY A 462 -7.57 -16.86 18.14
CA GLY A 462 -9.03 -17.04 18.07
C GLY A 462 -9.70 -17.67 19.27
N ALA A 463 -8.98 -17.83 20.31
CA ALA A 463 -9.53 -18.05 21.60
C ALA A 463 -9.33 -16.74 22.32
N GLY A 464 -10.33 -15.92 22.53
CA GLY A 464 -10.29 -14.68 23.30
C GLY A 464 -9.70 -14.81 24.72
N GLU A 465 -8.87 -15.79 24.91
CA GLU A 465 -8.11 -16.18 26.07
C GLU A 465 -6.68 -16.51 25.63
N GLY A 466 -5.92 -15.49 25.21
CA GLY A 466 -4.47 -15.55 25.11
C GLY A 466 -3.82 -16.93 24.96
N ILE A 467 -3.95 -17.59 23.79
CA ILE A 467 -3.05 -18.70 23.46
C ILE A 467 -1.65 -18.05 23.35
N GLY A 468 -0.86 -18.20 24.39
CA GLY A 468 0.49 -17.66 24.40
C GLY A 468 1.30 -18.18 23.22
N LYS A 469 2.33 -17.48 22.78
CA LYS A 469 3.27 -17.86 21.72
C LYS A 469 3.68 -19.33 21.78
N ALA A 470 3.78 -19.92 22.98
CA ALA A 470 4.13 -21.31 23.19
C ALA A 470 3.09 -22.27 22.60
N LEU A 471 1.81 -22.07 22.88
CA LEU A 471 0.73 -22.94 22.38
C LEU A 471 0.55 -22.80 20.88
N LEU A 472 0.74 -21.61 20.34
CA LEU A 472 0.73 -21.40 18.89
C LEU A 472 1.90 -22.13 18.20
N ALA A 473 3.10 -22.08 18.79
CA ALA A 473 4.24 -22.83 18.29
C ALA A 473 4.00 -24.34 18.33
N GLU A 474 3.40 -24.87 19.41
CA GLU A 474 3.02 -26.28 19.50
C GLU A 474 2.01 -26.67 18.41
N SER A 475 0.98 -25.85 18.20
CA SER A 475 -0.02 -26.07 17.17
C SER A 475 0.62 -26.03 15.77
N TYR A 476 1.48 -25.07 15.53
CA TYR A 476 2.21 -24.94 14.27
C TYR A 476 3.06 -26.17 13.97
N VAL A 477 3.83 -26.64 14.95
CA VAL A 477 4.66 -27.86 14.81
C VAL A 477 3.80 -29.11 14.56
N LYS A 478 2.61 -29.23 15.16
CA LYS A 478 1.67 -30.33 14.84
C LYS A 478 1.26 -30.31 13.37
N TRP A 479 0.98 -29.13 12.83
CA TRP A 479 0.69 -28.98 11.40
C TRP A 479 1.89 -29.33 10.53
N LEU A 480 3.09 -28.86 10.85
CA LEU A 480 4.31 -29.19 10.10
C LEU A 480 4.56 -30.69 10.06
N LYS A 481 4.39 -31.40 11.19
CA LYS A 481 4.50 -32.86 11.24
C LYS A 481 3.49 -33.56 10.32
N ALA A 482 2.25 -33.07 10.29
CA ALA A 482 1.22 -33.59 9.39
C ALA A 482 1.53 -33.27 7.92
N ILE A 483 2.02 -32.06 7.62
CA ILE A 483 2.45 -31.64 6.28
C ILE A 483 3.55 -32.59 5.77
N ARG A 484 4.59 -32.84 6.56
CA ARG A 484 5.71 -33.72 6.16
C ARG A 484 5.26 -35.19 5.98
N LYS A 485 4.37 -35.66 6.84
CA LYS A 485 3.77 -36.99 6.69
C LYS A 485 3.02 -37.12 5.37
N ILE A 486 2.16 -36.16 5.06
CA ILE A 486 1.34 -36.19 3.84
C ILE A 486 2.21 -35.92 2.60
N GLN A 487 3.21 -35.06 2.70
CA GLN A 487 4.18 -34.80 1.64
C GLN A 487 4.85 -36.12 1.16
N SER A 488 5.14 -37.04 2.07
CA SER A 488 5.76 -38.34 1.74
C SER A 488 4.85 -39.28 0.95
N GLU A 489 3.54 -39.02 0.88
CA GLU A 489 2.58 -39.87 0.16
C GLU A 489 2.77 -39.86 -1.37
N LYS A 490 3.39 -38.80 -1.94
CA LYS A 490 3.58 -38.65 -3.38
C LYS A 490 4.93 -38.05 -3.73
N THR A 491 5.61 -38.63 -4.71
CA THR A 491 6.94 -38.19 -5.16
C THR A 491 6.93 -36.75 -5.69
N GLU A 492 5.87 -36.32 -6.33
CA GLU A 492 5.72 -34.95 -6.84
C GLU A 492 5.65 -33.91 -5.70
N TRP A 493 5.04 -34.28 -4.56
CA TRP A 493 4.94 -33.42 -3.40
C TRP A 493 6.27 -33.29 -2.65
N GLN A 494 7.09 -34.34 -2.67
CA GLN A 494 8.41 -34.35 -2.00
C GLN A 494 9.38 -33.32 -2.57
N LYS A 495 9.13 -32.82 -3.79
CA LYS A 495 9.93 -31.77 -4.43
C LYS A 495 9.59 -30.35 -3.94
N ILE A 496 8.49 -30.18 -3.19
CA ILE A 496 8.04 -28.89 -2.72
C ILE A 496 8.78 -28.54 -1.44
N LYS A 497 9.48 -27.39 -1.43
CA LYS A 497 10.09 -26.85 -0.22
C LYS A 497 9.02 -26.28 0.70
N ILE A 498 9.07 -26.63 1.99
CA ILE A 498 8.20 -26.09 3.03
C ILE A 498 9.00 -25.07 3.82
N ILE A 499 8.63 -23.80 3.74
CA ILE A 499 9.26 -22.74 4.51
C ILE A 499 8.33 -22.25 5.61
N SER A 500 8.91 -21.60 6.61
CA SER A 500 8.12 -21.04 7.72
C SER A 500 7.12 -19.99 7.21
N PHE A 501 6.18 -19.60 8.06
CA PHE A 501 5.48 -18.34 7.87
C PHE A 501 6.48 -17.18 7.87
N GLY A 502 6.13 -16.07 7.20
CA GLY A 502 6.88 -14.84 7.28
C GLY A 502 6.82 -14.29 8.71
N PHE A 503 7.92 -14.36 9.44
CA PHE A 503 7.99 -13.79 10.77
C PHE A 503 7.88 -12.26 10.71
N ALA A 504 7.00 -11.67 11.48
CA ALA A 504 6.95 -10.23 11.70
C ALA A 504 8.11 -9.83 12.61
N GLY A 505 9.21 -9.37 12.01
CA GLY A 505 10.48 -9.22 12.70
C GLY A 505 11.06 -10.56 13.19
N THR A 506 12.32 -10.57 13.57
CA THR A 506 12.94 -11.78 14.11
C THR A 506 12.53 -11.98 15.56
N ASP A 507 11.87 -13.10 15.84
CA ASP A 507 11.38 -13.51 17.16
C ASP A 507 12.15 -14.74 17.65
N GLU A 508 13.23 -14.49 18.36
CA GLU A 508 14.11 -15.56 18.88
C GLU A 508 13.37 -16.49 19.84
N VAL A 509 12.41 -16.00 20.62
CA VAL A 509 11.64 -16.84 21.56
C VAL A 509 10.78 -17.84 20.81
N PHE A 510 10.13 -17.43 19.73
CA PHE A 510 9.35 -18.35 18.89
C PHE A 510 10.24 -19.33 18.16
N LEU A 511 11.36 -18.86 17.62
CA LEU A 511 12.36 -19.72 16.94
C LEU A 511 12.92 -20.80 17.87
N GLU A 512 13.30 -20.47 19.10
CA GLU A 512 13.75 -21.42 20.12
C GLU A 512 12.67 -22.45 20.46
N LYS A 513 11.39 -22.05 20.48
CA LYS A 513 10.28 -22.98 20.64
C LYS A 513 10.16 -23.93 19.46
N LEU A 514 10.35 -23.48 18.23
CA LEU A 514 10.38 -24.36 17.06
C LEU A 514 11.49 -25.41 17.17
N VAL A 515 12.70 -24.99 17.59
CA VAL A 515 13.82 -25.92 17.83
C VAL A 515 13.47 -26.95 18.90
N THR A 516 13.02 -26.49 20.08
CA THR A 516 12.69 -27.33 21.23
C THR A 516 11.59 -28.36 20.92
N LEU A 517 10.62 -28.00 20.10
CA LEU A 517 9.48 -28.87 19.72
C LEU A 517 9.79 -29.77 18.52
N GLY A 518 11.00 -29.67 17.95
CA GLY A 518 11.40 -30.40 16.74
C GLY A 518 10.68 -29.93 15.48
N GLY A 519 10.27 -28.66 15.43
CA GLY A 519 9.69 -28.00 14.25
C GLY A 519 10.73 -27.45 13.30
N TRP A 520 11.91 -27.10 13.83
CA TRP A 520 13.01 -26.55 13.05
C TRP A 520 13.43 -27.47 11.91
N GLU A 521 13.61 -28.77 12.22
CA GLU A 521 14.01 -29.80 11.23
C GLU A 521 12.93 -30.09 10.17
N LEU A 522 11.71 -29.61 10.39
CA LEU A 522 10.61 -29.77 9.45
C LEU A 522 10.50 -28.63 8.42
N LEU A 523 11.40 -27.66 8.46
CA LEU A 523 11.42 -26.51 7.55
C LEU A 523 12.62 -26.60 6.62
N ASP A 524 12.44 -26.27 5.34
CA ASP A 524 13.52 -26.19 4.34
C ASP A 524 14.10 -24.76 4.25
N GLY A 525 13.41 -23.78 4.82
CA GLY A 525 13.83 -22.40 4.86
C GLY A 525 13.00 -21.56 5.82
N ILE A 526 13.46 -20.36 6.10
CA ILE A 526 12.81 -19.43 7.04
C ILE A 526 12.41 -18.17 6.28
N ALA A 527 11.16 -17.78 6.42
CA ALA A 527 10.62 -16.54 5.87
C ALA A 527 10.58 -15.44 6.93
N LEU A 528 10.86 -14.20 6.53
CA LEU A 528 10.95 -13.04 7.38
C LEU A 528 10.31 -11.82 6.73
N HIS A 529 9.58 -11.05 7.51
CA HIS A 529 9.16 -9.68 7.23
C HIS A 529 9.96 -8.75 8.14
N PRO A 530 11.12 -8.25 7.69
CA PRO A 530 12.04 -7.51 8.55
C PRO A 530 11.56 -6.08 8.74
N GLY A 531 10.42 -5.77 9.14
CA GLY A 531 9.87 -4.41 9.22
C GLY A 531 10.93 -3.35 9.53
N ARG A 532 10.65 -2.12 9.21
CA ARG A 532 11.65 -1.05 9.31
C ARG A 532 11.31 0.00 10.36
N GLY A 533 10.03 0.25 10.62
CA GLY A 533 9.61 1.41 11.39
C GLY A 533 10.10 2.71 10.75
N ASN A 534 10.46 3.70 11.55
CA ASN A 534 11.05 4.96 11.09
C ASN A 534 12.59 4.94 11.03
N PHE A 535 13.19 3.75 11.07
CA PHE A 535 14.63 3.58 10.87
C PHE A 535 14.98 3.47 9.39
N THR A 536 16.18 3.88 9.03
CA THR A 536 16.71 3.59 7.69
C THR A 536 17.02 2.08 7.55
N PRO A 537 17.01 1.51 6.35
CA PRO A 537 17.25 0.08 6.17
C PRO A 537 18.59 -0.41 6.73
N ASP A 538 19.62 0.42 6.69
CA ASP A 538 20.98 0.13 7.17
C ASP A 538 21.16 0.30 8.68
N TYR A 539 20.08 0.51 9.41
CA TYR A 539 20.12 0.62 10.85
C TYR A 539 20.56 -0.71 11.48
N PRO A 540 21.74 -0.78 12.09
CA PRO A 540 22.29 -2.03 12.57
C PRO A 540 21.75 -2.46 13.94
N VAL A 541 21.09 -1.55 14.67
CA VAL A 541 20.75 -1.79 16.06
C VAL A 541 19.67 -2.83 16.20
N THR A 542 20.00 -3.81 17.01
CA THR A 542 19.13 -4.92 17.38
C THR A 542 18.36 -4.56 18.66
N VAL A 543 17.50 -3.55 18.57
CA VAL A 543 16.65 -3.17 19.71
C VAL A 543 15.39 -4.02 19.67
N PRO A 544 15.04 -4.69 20.76
CA PRO A 544 13.77 -5.40 20.83
C PRO A 544 12.59 -4.46 20.55
N TRP A 545 11.65 -4.91 19.74
CA TRP A 545 10.44 -4.16 19.39
C TRP A 545 9.72 -3.53 20.58
N ASN A 546 9.66 -4.29 21.67
CA ASN A 546 8.98 -3.91 22.92
C ASN A 546 9.60 -2.69 23.63
N GLU A 547 10.81 -2.26 23.32
CA GLU A 547 11.37 -1.02 23.84
C GLU A 547 10.78 0.22 23.16
N PHE A 548 10.19 0.09 21.97
CA PHE A 548 9.63 1.20 21.20
C PHE A 548 8.12 1.33 21.28
N GLU A 549 7.34 0.23 21.37
CA GLU A 549 5.88 0.28 21.23
C GLU A 549 5.06 -0.32 22.38
N LYS A 550 5.62 -0.77 23.43
CA LYS A 550 5.03 -1.49 24.56
C LYS A 550 5.22 -3.01 24.55
N PRO A 551 5.64 -3.55 25.66
CA PRO A 551 6.05 -4.93 25.78
C PRO A 551 4.84 -5.87 25.72
N SER A 552 4.77 -6.68 24.70
CA SER A 552 3.88 -7.82 24.73
C SER A 552 4.58 -9.13 24.62
N SER A 553 5.67 -9.40 25.06
CA SER A 553 6.18 -10.77 25.10
C SER A 553 7.36 -11.14 24.20
N GLY A 554 8.54 -10.94 24.66
CA GLY A 554 9.72 -11.63 24.15
C GLY A 554 10.59 -10.78 23.23
N TYR A 555 11.76 -11.27 22.93
CA TYR A 555 12.75 -10.63 22.10
C TYR A 555 12.34 -10.73 20.63
N GLN A 556 11.75 -9.65 20.10
CA GLN A 556 11.37 -9.51 18.72
C GLN A 556 12.08 -8.30 18.13
N TYR A 557 12.81 -8.48 17.05
CA TYR A 557 13.58 -7.44 16.39
C TYR A 557 12.88 -7.01 15.11
N TRP A 558 12.58 -5.71 14.99
CA TRP A 558 11.74 -5.14 13.94
C TRP A 558 12.44 -4.03 13.14
N ASN A 559 13.75 -4.05 13.04
CA ASN A 559 14.48 -3.20 12.12
C ASN A 559 15.02 -4.02 10.96
N TYR A 560 15.12 -3.41 9.77
CA TYR A 560 15.38 -4.15 8.55
C TYR A 560 16.66 -4.99 8.63
N TYR A 561 17.81 -4.31 8.72
CA TYR A 561 19.11 -4.97 8.65
C TYR A 561 19.41 -5.80 9.90
N GLY A 562 19.10 -5.26 11.07
CA GLY A 562 19.31 -5.97 12.34
C GLY A 562 18.50 -7.27 12.42
N SER A 563 17.23 -7.27 12.00
CA SER A 563 16.38 -8.47 11.96
C SER A 563 16.97 -9.55 11.05
N ILE A 564 17.46 -9.19 9.86
CA ILE A 564 18.08 -10.14 8.93
C ILE A 564 19.34 -10.75 9.56
N ARG A 565 20.21 -9.93 10.16
CA ARG A 565 21.45 -10.39 10.78
C ARG A 565 21.21 -11.32 11.97
N ILE A 566 20.28 -11.00 12.85
CA ILE A 566 19.93 -11.87 14.00
C ILE A 566 19.40 -13.21 13.50
N LEU A 567 18.49 -13.21 12.53
CA LEU A 567 17.96 -14.47 12.00
C LEU A 567 19.04 -15.29 11.31
N LYS A 568 19.96 -14.68 10.56
CA LYS A 568 21.11 -15.38 9.98
C LYS A 568 22.01 -16.01 11.06
N ASN A 569 22.28 -15.27 12.14
CA ASN A 569 23.07 -15.81 13.26
C ASN A 569 22.34 -16.97 13.92
N PHE A 570 21.03 -16.90 14.08
CA PHE A 570 20.22 -17.99 14.60
C PHE A 570 20.29 -19.22 13.68
N ILE A 571 20.12 -19.05 12.36
CA ILE A 571 20.25 -20.13 11.38
C ILE A 571 21.64 -20.76 11.47
N LYS A 572 22.70 -19.95 11.53
CA LYS A 572 24.09 -20.42 11.66
C LYS A 572 24.31 -21.23 12.94
N ALA A 573 23.76 -20.81 14.06
CA ALA A 573 23.85 -21.52 15.33
C ALA A 573 23.14 -22.88 15.32
N HIS A 574 22.14 -23.06 14.47
CA HIS A 574 21.31 -24.27 14.38
C HIS A 574 21.54 -25.08 13.09
N GLY A 575 22.76 -25.06 12.52
CA GLY A 575 23.19 -25.94 11.42
C GLY A 575 23.48 -25.25 10.10
N ASN A 576 23.07 -24.00 9.88
CA ASN A 576 23.34 -23.20 8.69
C ASN A 576 22.83 -23.81 7.37
N ASP A 577 21.75 -24.59 7.44
CA ASP A 577 21.20 -25.37 6.31
C ASP A 577 19.92 -24.77 5.71
N LYS A 578 19.44 -23.63 6.24
CA LYS A 578 18.17 -23.03 5.84
C LYS A 578 18.35 -21.78 4.99
N ASP A 579 17.69 -21.78 3.83
CA ASP A 579 17.57 -20.56 3.01
C ASP A 579 16.74 -19.51 3.77
N LEU A 580 17.13 -18.24 3.63
CA LEU A 580 16.39 -17.09 4.16
C LEU A 580 15.60 -16.43 3.04
N TYR A 581 14.30 -16.24 3.25
CA TYR A 581 13.37 -15.59 2.33
C TYR A 581 12.82 -14.32 2.98
N LEU A 582 12.90 -13.19 2.31
CA LEU A 582 12.23 -11.96 2.74
C LEU A 582 10.90 -11.85 1.99
N THR A 583 9.82 -12.40 2.57
CA THR A 583 8.53 -12.51 1.89
C THR A 583 7.67 -11.26 1.96
N GLU A 584 8.08 -10.26 2.75
CA GLU A 584 7.62 -8.87 2.68
C GLU A 584 8.73 -7.92 3.12
N ILE A 585 9.03 -6.92 2.29
CA ILE A 585 9.90 -5.79 2.64
C ILE A 585 9.18 -4.48 2.30
N TYR A 586 9.52 -3.40 2.98
CA TYR A 586 8.77 -2.15 2.94
C TYR A 586 9.67 -0.93 2.76
N ALA A 587 9.22 0.03 1.96
CA ALA A 587 9.74 1.40 1.92
C ALA A 587 8.60 2.33 1.50
N LEU A 588 7.81 2.80 2.45
CA LEU A 588 6.64 3.62 2.19
C LEU A 588 6.96 5.12 2.31
N ASP A 589 6.14 5.92 1.64
CA ASP A 589 6.17 7.38 1.67
C ASP A 589 4.97 7.94 2.44
N PHE A 590 4.81 7.52 3.69
CA PHE A 590 3.65 7.85 4.51
C PHE A 590 3.81 9.22 5.19
N PRO A 591 2.83 10.12 5.06
CA PRO A 591 2.90 11.45 5.65
C PRO A 591 2.55 11.48 7.13
N ASN A 592 3.12 10.58 7.92
CA ASN A 592 2.78 10.39 9.32
C ASN A 592 4.05 10.39 10.19
N HIS A 593 3.91 10.64 11.48
CA HIS A 593 5.00 10.70 12.44
C HIS A 593 5.69 9.35 12.75
N SER A 594 5.12 8.24 12.31
CA SER A 594 5.67 6.89 12.57
C SER A 594 6.53 6.35 11.42
N TRP A 595 6.21 6.74 10.18
CA TRP A 595 6.92 6.34 8.95
C TRP A 595 6.81 7.52 8.00
N ASN A 596 7.81 8.34 7.97
CA ASN A 596 7.68 9.68 7.42
C ASN A 596 8.70 9.99 6.32
N ASP A 597 9.08 8.95 5.58
CA ASP A 597 9.91 9.15 4.40
C ASP A 597 9.17 10.00 3.37
N THR A 598 9.88 10.87 2.69
CA THR A 598 9.38 11.47 1.45
C THR A 598 9.35 10.42 0.35
N SER A 599 8.71 10.70 -0.77
CA SER A 599 8.75 9.79 -1.93
C SER A 599 10.19 9.60 -2.46
N ARG A 600 11.03 10.63 -2.37
CA ARG A 600 12.46 10.56 -2.69
C ARG A 600 13.23 9.68 -1.73
N GLU A 601 13.07 9.86 -0.43
CA GLU A 601 13.73 9.03 0.59
C GLU A 601 13.26 7.58 0.54
N SER A 602 11.98 7.35 0.25
CA SER A 602 11.45 6.00 0.01
C SER A 602 12.18 5.33 -1.16
N ALA A 603 12.44 6.04 -2.25
CA ALA A 603 13.21 5.54 -3.38
C ALA A 603 14.65 5.17 -2.99
N GLU A 604 15.31 6.04 -2.24
CA GLU A 604 16.67 5.81 -1.73
C GLU A 604 16.73 4.58 -0.81
N ASN A 605 15.71 4.40 0.03
CA ASN A 605 15.58 3.25 0.93
C ASN A 605 15.23 1.95 0.19
N VAL A 606 14.54 2.00 -0.95
CA VAL A 606 14.34 0.83 -1.82
C VAL A 606 15.68 0.31 -2.34
N VAL A 607 16.53 1.19 -2.89
CA VAL A 607 17.86 0.80 -3.38
C VAL A 607 18.65 0.11 -2.26
N LEU A 608 18.67 0.72 -1.08
CA LEU A 608 19.44 0.24 0.04
C LEU A 608 18.91 -1.08 0.60
N SER A 609 17.58 -1.25 0.68
CA SER A 609 16.97 -2.49 1.16
C SER A 609 17.36 -3.69 0.28
N PHE A 610 17.26 -3.56 -1.03
CA PHE A 610 17.65 -4.65 -1.94
C PHE A 610 19.16 -4.89 -1.97
N ALA A 611 19.98 -3.84 -1.89
CA ALA A 611 21.43 -3.96 -1.81
C ALA A 611 21.86 -4.74 -0.56
N LEU A 612 21.30 -4.42 0.59
CA LEU A 612 21.57 -5.11 1.86
C LEU A 612 21.08 -6.57 1.83
N ALA A 613 19.89 -6.82 1.28
CA ALA A 613 19.35 -8.16 1.13
C ALA A 613 20.26 -9.02 0.23
N ALA A 614 20.72 -8.47 -0.89
CA ALA A 614 21.65 -9.15 -1.80
C ALA A 614 23.00 -9.44 -1.12
N ALA A 615 23.55 -8.49 -0.34
CA ALA A 615 24.79 -8.69 0.41
C ALA A 615 24.66 -9.76 1.49
N GLU A 616 23.49 -9.91 2.08
CA GLU A 616 23.21 -10.94 3.07
C GLU A 616 22.88 -12.32 2.47
N GLY A 617 22.81 -12.43 1.14
CA GLY A 617 22.61 -13.69 0.44
C GLY A 617 21.23 -14.31 0.66
N VAL A 618 20.19 -13.46 0.82
CA VAL A 618 18.81 -13.94 0.90
C VAL A 618 18.37 -14.56 -0.43
N LYS A 619 17.44 -15.51 -0.36
CA LYS A 619 16.98 -16.21 -1.56
C LYS A 619 16.06 -15.33 -2.43
N ASN A 620 15.22 -14.53 -1.80
CA ASN A 620 14.42 -13.51 -2.45
C ASN A 620 14.13 -12.35 -1.49
N ALA A 621 13.70 -11.22 -2.06
CA ALA A 621 13.19 -10.07 -1.32
C ALA A 621 11.93 -9.55 -2.04
N LEU A 622 10.78 -9.73 -1.42
CA LEU A 622 9.49 -9.42 -2.02
C LEU A 622 8.97 -8.08 -1.49
N TYR A 623 8.93 -7.09 -2.35
CA TYR A 623 8.42 -5.78 -1.97
C TYR A 623 6.89 -5.81 -1.76
N TYR A 624 6.42 -5.34 -0.63
CA TYR A 624 5.01 -5.14 -0.32
C TYR A 624 4.70 -3.64 -0.44
N GLN A 625 3.99 -3.13 -1.47
CA GLN A 625 3.33 -3.85 -2.55
C GLN A 625 3.44 -3.08 -3.88
N LEU A 626 2.88 -3.59 -4.99
CA LEU A 626 2.97 -2.90 -6.28
C LEU A 626 2.11 -1.63 -6.30
N PHE A 627 0.89 -1.67 -5.80
CA PHE A 627 -0.03 -0.53 -5.78
C PHE A 627 -0.33 -0.08 -4.36
N ASN A 628 -0.53 1.22 -4.19
CA ASN A 628 -1.16 1.72 -2.98
C ASN A 628 -2.48 0.98 -2.74
N SER A 629 -2.66 0.45 -1.53
CA SER A 629 -3.79 -0.42 -1.22
C SER A 629 -5.11 0.32 -1.41
N VAL A 630 -6.00 -0.27 -2.22
CA VAL A 630 -7.33 0.30 -2.49
C VAL A 630 -8.46 -0.60 -1.99
N TRP A 631 -8.13 -1.81 -1.58
CA TRP A 631 -9.12 -2.86 -1.38
C TRP A 631 -9.53 -3.09 0.07
N ASN A 632 -8.76 -2.64 1.03
CA ASN A 632 -9.10 -2.74 2.45
C ASN A 632 -10.07 -1.66 2.91
N ASN A 633 -10.14 -0.56 2.19
CA ASN A 633 -11.10 0.49 2.45
C ASN A 633 -11.43 1.24 1.17
N GLN A 634 -12.53 0.88 0.56
CA GLN A 634 -13.00 1.56 -0.64
C GLN A 634 -13.69 2.89 -0.33
N LEU A 635 -13.69 3.29 0.92
CA LEU A 635 -14.26 4.55 1.41
C LEU A 635 -13.28 5.72 1.28
N GLY A 636 -12.17 5.50 0.60
CA GLY A 636 -11.15 6.49 0.38
C GLY A 636 -9.91 6.30 1.24
N VAL A 637 -8.96 7.21 1.12
CA VAL A 637 -7.68 7.15 1.85
C VAL A 637 -7.93 7.40 3.32
N ARG A 638 -7.54 6.46 4.13
CA ARG A 638 -7.39 6.71 5.54
C ARG A 638 -5.96 7.18 5.78
N GLU A 639 -5.79 8.46 5.99
CA GLU A 639 -4.49 9.08 6.25
C GLU A 639 -3.80 8.52 7.50
N ASP A 640 -4.57 7.92 8.40
CA ASP A 640 -4.10 7.22 9.58
C ASP A 640 -3.66 5.77 9.29
N ASN A 641 -3.83 5.28 8.06
CA ASN A 641 -3.52 3.91 7.71
C ASN A 641 -2.39 3.82 6.69
N ARG A 642 -1.22 3.38 7.14
CA ARG A 642 -0.01 3.18 6.32
C ARG A 642 -0.20 2.22 5.13
N GLU A 643 -1.19 1.31 5.17
CA GLU A 643 -1.46 0.36 4.09
C GLU A 643 -1.73 1.03 2.74
N TYR A 644 -2.20 2.26 2.75
CA TYR A 644 -2.46 3.05 1.55
C TYR A 644 -1.20 3.62 0.89
N PHE A 645 -0.03 3.51 1.52
CA PHE A 645 1.19 4.19 1.07
C PHE A 645 2.34 3.23 0.75
N PHE A 646 2.15 1.93 0.90
CA PHE A 646 3.18 0.93 0.61
C PHE A 646 3.46 0.74 -0.89
N GLY A 647 2.56 1.15 -1.78
CA GLY A 647 2.69 0.89 -3.22
C GLY A 647 3.91 1.55 -3.86
N LEU A 648 4.47 0.90 -4.86
CA LEU A 648 5.42 1.49 -5.82
C LEU A 648 4.71 2.39 -6.84
N ILE A 649 3.39 2.24 -6.95
CA ILE A 649 2.52 2.96 -7.86
C ILE A 649 1.42 3.64 -7.05
N ASN A 650 1.15 4.89 -7.41
CA ASN A 650 0.05 5.67 -6.84
C ASN A 650 -1.31 5.11 -7.24
N ARG A 651 -2.38 5.58 -6.59
CA ARG A 651 -3.74 5.16 -6.90
C ARG A 651 -4.25 5.63 -8.24
N ASP A 652 -3.75 6.75 -8.75
CA ASP A 652 -3.99 7.22 -10.12
C ASP A 652 -3.20 6.42 -11.18
N LEU A 653 -2.55 5.35 -10.75
CA LEU A 653 -1.69 4.47 -11.53
C LEU A 653 -0.40 5.14 -12.03
N SER A 654 -0.05 6.32 -11.56
CA SER A 654 1.23 6.95 -11.88
C SER A 654 2.38 6.34 -11.07
N PHE A 655 3.59 6.37 -11.62
CA PHE A 655 4.78 5.87 -10.94
C PHE A 655 5.13 6.72 -9.72
N LYS A 656 5.63 6.05 -8.68
CA LYS A 656 6.36 6.72 -7.60
C LYS A 656 7.86 6.68 -7.86
N PRO A 657 8.66 7.58 -7.26
CA PRO A 657 10.12 7.47 -7.27
C PRO A 657 10.64 6.10 -6.83
N SER A 658 9.95 5.46 -5.89
CA SER A 658 10.29 4.13 -5.40
C SER A 658 10.17 3.03 -6.47
N LEU A 659 9.28 3.15 -7.47
CA LEU A 659 9.25 2.23 -8.61
C LEU A 659 10.47 2.43 -9.50
N MET A 660 10.85 3.68 -9.78
CA MET A 660 12.05 4.00 -10.56
C MET A 660 13.30 3.44 -9.89
N ALA A 661 13.37 3.55 -8.56
CA ALA A 661 14.45 3.01 -7.75
C ALA A 661 14.45 1.48 -7.74
N TYR A 662 13.28 0.84 -7.65
CA TYR A 662 13.17 -0.61 -7.79
C TYR A 662 13.73 -1.09 -9.14
N CYS A 663 13.37 -0.42 -10.23
CA CYS A 663 13.91 -0.74 -11.55
C CYS A 663 15.42 -0.53 -11.62
N ASN A 664 15.93 0.56 -11.05
CA ASN A 664 17.37 0.85 -11.04
C ASN A 664 18.19 -0.22 -10.29
N ILE A 665 17.76 -0.57 -9.07
CA ILE A 665 18.47 -1.60 -8.31
C ILE A 665 18.28 -2.99 -8.90
N SER A 666 17.14 -3.28 -9.53
CA SER A 666 16.91 -4.53 -10.26
C SER A 666 17.86 -4.67 -11.45
N GLU A 667 18.06 -3.60 -12.24
CA GLU A 667 19.04 -3.55 -13.35
C GLU A 667 20.49 -3.69 -12.86
N ALA A 668 20.81 -3.12 -11.71
CA ALA A 668 22.14 -3.19 -11.12
C ALA A 668 22.45 -4.59 -10.57
N LEU A 669 21.46 -5.26 -10.02
CA LEU A 669 21.59 -6.61 -9.44
C LEU A 669 21.39 -7.73 -10.47
N ASP A 670 21.11 -7.43 -11.75
CA ASP A 670 20.94 -8.44 -12.80
C ASP A 670 22.24 -9.20 -13.05
N GLY A 671 22.33 -10.44 -12.58
CA GLY A 671 23.53 -11.26 -12.62
C GLY A 671 24.65 -10.83 -11.67
N ALA A 672 24.37 -9.93 -10.71
CA ALA A 672 25.34 -9.47 -9.73
C ALA A 672 25.66 -10.54 -8.67
N ARG A 673 26.92 -10.59 -8.24
CA ARG A 673 27.40 -11.49 -7.19
C ARG A 673 28.10 -10.66 -6.11
N PHE A 674 27.67 -10.81 -4.89
CA PHE A 674 28.28 -10.13 -3.74
C PHE A 674 29.77 -10.50 -3.61
N LYS A 675 30.62 -9.49 -3.40
CA LYS A 675 32.08 -9.64 -3.22
C LYS A 675 32.54 -9.31 -1.82
N GLY A 676 31.89 -8.37 -1.19
CA GLY A 676 32.25 -7.92 0.14
C GLY A 676 31.82 -6.51 0.44
N TRP A 677 31.96 -6.15 1.70
CA TRP A 677 31.82 -4.79 2.18
C TRP A 677 33.11 -4.00 1.98
N ILE A 678 32.99 -2.75 1.55
CA ILE A 678 34.13 -1.87 1.32
C ILE A 678 34.60 -1.30 2.65
N LYS A 679 35.90 -1.40 2.92
CA LYS A 679 36.51 -0.73 4.04
C LYS A 679 36.99 0.64 3.62
N PHE A 680 36.36 1.68 4.12
CA PHE A 680 36.80 3.07 3.92
C PHE A 680 37.90 3.46 4.89
N SER A 681 38.56 4.58 4.62
CA SER A 681 39.58 5.15 5.50
C SER A 681 38.96 5.74 6.77
N GLU A 682 39.76 5.93 7.79
CA GLU A 682 39.34 6.61 9.02
C GLU A 682 38.83 8.06 8.81
N ASN A 683 39.20 8.66 7.67
CA ASN A 683 38.70 9.99 7.29
C ASN A 683 37.24 9.98 6.81
N ASN A 684 36.70 8.80 6.46
CA ASN A 684 35.33 8.61 5.98
C ASN A 684 34.58 7.60 6.85
N PRO A 685 34.43 7.84 8.17
CA PRO A 685 33.98 6.84 9.12
C PRO A 685 32.50 6.46 8.98
N PHE A 686 31.72 7.26 8.30
CA PHE A 686 30.30 7.02 8.08
C PHE A 686 29.97 6.49 6.69
N SER A 687 30.99 6.48 5.81
CA SER A 687 30.81 5.92 4.46
C SER A 687 30.69 4.40 4.56
N LYS A 688 29.69 3.87 3.92
CA LYS A 688 29.40 2.44 3.79
C LYS A 688 29.36 2.08 2.31
N GLY A 689 29.76 0.87 2.00
CA GLY A 689 29.74 0.43 0.60
C GLY A 689 29.73 -1.08 0.48
N ILE A 690 29.01 -1.55 -0.51
CA ILE A 690 28.88 -2.95 -0.87
C ILE A 690 29.40 -3.11 -2.29
N MET A 691 30.26 -4.10 -2.52
CA MET A 691 30.80 -4.39 -3.85
C MET A 691 30.20 -5.68 -4.41
N PHE A 692 29.89 -5.63 -5.70
CA PHE A 692 29.40 -6.76 -6.49
C PHE A 692 30.23 -6.93 -7.75
N ASP A 693 30.41 -8.18 -8.20
CA ASP A 693 30.77 -8.48 -9.58
C ASP A 693 29.49 -8.58 -10.40
N THR A 694 29.44 -7.88 -11.51
CA THR A 694 28.31 -7.91 -12.46
C THR A 694 28.80 -8.25 -13.88
N PRO A 695 27.90 -8.64 -14.79
CA PRO A 695 28.27 -8.82 -16.20
C PRO A 695 28.87 -7.57 -16.85
N LYS A 696 28.62 -6.38 -16.28
CA LYS A 696 29.17 -5.09 -16.73
C LYS A 696 30.51 -4.73 -16.06
N GLY A 697 31.05 -5.59 -15.22
CA GLY A 697 32.25 -5.35 -14.43
C GLY A 697 31.94 -5.05 -12.95
N PRO A 698 32.96 -4.68 -12.16
CA PRO A 698 32.75 -4.34 -10.75
C PRO A 698 31.77 -3.18 -10.56
N MET A 699 30.86 -3.36 -9.62
CA MET A 699 29.87 -2.36 -9.24
C MET A 699 29.89 -2.19 -7.73
N SER A 700 29.75 -0.95 -7.27
CA SER A 700 29.62 -0.65 -5.85
C SER A 700 28.37 0.18 -5.59
N ILE A 701 27.75 -0.08 -4.44
CA ILE A 701 26.66 0.75 -3.91
C ILE A 701 27.20 1.40 -2.65
N ILE A 702 27.29 2.73 -2.65
CA ILE A 702 27.95 3.50 -1.59
C ILE A 702 27.01 4.59 -1.07
N TRP A 703 27.03 4.83 0.24
CA TRP A 703 26.28 5.88 0.91
C TRP A 703 27.03 6.36 2.16
N ASP A 704 26.65 7.54 2.67
CA ASP A 704 27.23 8.10 3.88
C ASP A 704 26.11 8.43 4.89
N ARG A 705 25.95 7.61 5.90
CA ARG A 705 24.95 7.80 6.95
C ARG A 705 25.57 7.53 8.31
N ILE A 706 25.33 8.45 9.24
CA ILE A 706 25.52 8.13 10.65
C ILE A 706 24.55 7.01 11.00
N GLU A 707 25.06 5.95 11.62
CA GLU A 707 24.25 4.77 11.92
C GLU A 707 22.96 5.13 12.68
N GLY A 708 21.86 4.59 12.22
CA GLY A 708 20.62 4.69 12.93
C GLY A 708 19.86 5.99 12.77
N ASP A 709 19.96 6.62 11.64
CA ASP A 709 19.14 7.78 11.37
C ASP A 709 17.66 7.44 11.45
N ILE A 710 17.06 7.89 12.52
CA ILE A 710 15.63 8.11 12.59
C ILE A 710 15.40 9.38 11.79
N LEU A 711 14.69 9.27 10.69
CA LEU A 711 14.37 10.43 9.87
C LEU A 711 13.57 11.44 10.72
N PRO A 712 14.14 12.58 11.11
CA PRO A 712 13.44 13.53 11.96
C PRO A 712 12.36 14.22 11.13
N ARG A 713 11.12 14.14 11.56
CA ARG A 713 10.04 14.91 10.98
C ARG A 713 9.49 15.89 12.01
N PRO A 714 9.13 17.10 11.57
CA PRO A 714 8.44 18.02 12.47
C PRO A 714 7.16 17.38 12.99
N ASN A 715 6.89 17.54 14.25
CA ASN A 715 5.61 17.13 14.84
C ASN A 715 4.51 17.94 14.17
N GLY A 716 3.67 17.30 13.40
CA GLY A 716 2.55 17.93 12.73
C GLY A 716 2.10 17.16 11.47
N ASN A 717 0.91 17.43 11.04
CA ASN A 717 0.23 16.78 9.93
C ASN A 717 0.74 17.22 8.55
N SER A 718 1.87 17.90 8.45
CA SER A 718 2.45 18.30 7.16
C SER A 718 3.35 17.20 6.66
N SER A 719 2.94 16.50 5.65
CA SER A 719 3.84 15.62 4.94
C SER A 719 4.87 16.49 4.19
N PRO A 720 6.15 16.10 4.23
CA PRO A 720 7.17 16.82 3.48
C PRO A 720 6.92 16.71 1.96
N GLU A 721 7.40 17.68 1.21
CA GLU A 721 7.30 17.62 -0.25
C GLU A 721 7.98 16.36 -0.80
N PRO A 722 7.42 15.67 -1.81
CA PRO A 722 7.87 14.34 -2.22
C PRO A 722 9.30 14.31 -2.78
N TRP A 723 9.83 15.44 -3.25
CA TRP A 723 11.19 15.57 -3.77
C TRP A 723 12.24 15.92 -2.71
N ILE A 724 11.85 16.21 -1.47
CA ILE A 724 12.79 16.54 -0.39
C ILE A 724 13.59 15.31 0.03
N SER A 725 14.89 15.48 0.21
CA SER A 725 15.79 14.56 0.89
C SER A 725 16.29 15.19 2.19
N SER A 726 16.29 14.42 3.28
CA SER A 726 16.78 14.86 4.59
C SER A 726 18.30 14.79 4.74
N TRP A 727 19.02 14.29 3.73
CA TRP A 727 20.46 14.09 3.78
C TRP A 727 21.19 15.40 3.54
N ASN A 728 21.56 16.08 4.61
CA ASN A 728 22.23 17.38 4.53
C ASN A 728 23.76 17.27 4.67
N ILE A 729 24.27 16.08 4.97
CA ILE A 729 25.73 15.86 5.10
C ILE A 729 26.27 15.56 3.71
N GLN A 730 27.37 16.24 3.35
CA GLN A 730 28.12 16.00 2.13
C GLN A 730 29.53 15.57 2.52
N THR A 731 29.94 14.42 2.02
CA THR A 731 31.26 13.84 2.28
C THR A 731 32.00 13.66 0.96
N GLU A 732 33.18 14.24 0.85
CA GLU A 732 34.05 14.01 -0.30
C GLU A 732 34.72 12.63 -0.17
N LEU A 733 34.49 11.76 -1.14
CA LEU A 733 35.10 10.44 -1.20
C LEU A 733 35.93 10.28 -2.47
N THR A 734 37.22 9.92 -2.31
CA THR A 734 38.11 9.63 -3.40
C THR A 734 38.24 8.13 -3.62
N LEU A 735 37.92 7.67 -4.82
CA LEU A 735 37.88 6.28 -5.22
C LEU A 735 38.96 5.95 -6.22
N PRO A 736 39.65 4.78 -6.11
CA PRO A 736 40.58 4.32 -7.11
C PRO A 736 39.86 3.86 -8.38
N CYS A 737 40.37 4.21 -9.55
CA CYS A 737 39.71 3.98 -10.84
C CYS A 737 40.71 3.51 -11.88
N LYS A 738 40.26 2.68 -12.84
CA LYS A 738 41.04 2.23 -13.98
C LYS A 738 40.77 2.97 -15.27
N GLU A 739 39.52 3.41 -15.43
CA GLU A 739 39.00 4.04 -16.63
C GLU A 739 39.20 5.55 -16.61
N GLU A 740 38.96 6.23 -17.72
CA GLU A 740 39.08 7.70 -17.84
C GLU A 740 37.88 8.41 -17.12
N SER A 741 36.80 7.71 -16.87
CA SER A 741 35.66 8.19 -16.12
C SER A 741 34.94 7.07 -15.38
N ILE A 742 34.30 7.40 -14.28
CA ILE A 742 33.37 6.52 -13.60
C ILE A 742 31.94 6.95 -13.88
N THR A 743 31.04 5.98 -13.86
CA THR A 743 29.58 6.23 -13.94
C THR A 743 28.96 6.13 -12.55
N VAL A 744 28.29 7.19 -12.13
CA VAL A 744 27.55 7.28 -10.87
C VAL A 744 26.05 7.34 -11.20
N LEU A 745 25.27 6.48 -10.59
CA LEU A 745 23.81 6.49 -10.71
C LEU A 745 23.20 6.91 -9.37
N ASN A 746 22.26 7.84 -9.39
CA ASN A 746 21.43 8.14 -8.21
C ASN A 746 20.36 7.05 -7.99
N ALA A 747 19.51 7.21 -6.98
CA ALA A 747 18.53 6.20 -6.61
C ALA A 747 17.57 5.81 -7.74
N ILE A 748 17.14 6.74 -8.59
CA ILE A 748 16.25 6.46 -9.72
C ILE A 748 16.98 6.06 -11.01
N GLY A 749 18.33 6.03 -10.99
CA GLY A 749 19.18 5.57 -12.11
C GLY A 749 19.55 6.64 -13.11
N GLN A 750 19.49 7.91 -12.75
CA GLN A 750 20.07 8.99 -13.54
C GLN A 750 21.58 8.91 -13.47
N LYS A 751 22.23 9.10 -14.63
CA LYS A 751 23.65 8.89 -14.82
C LYS A 751 24.43 10.20 -14.73
N GLU A 752 25.50 10.18 -13.98
CA GLU A 752 26.54 11.20 -14.00
C GLU A 752 27.87 10.55 -14.38
N SER A 753 28.64 11.19 -15.25
CA SER A 753 29.99 10.75 -15.60
C SER A 753 31.00 11.63 -14.90
N ILE A 754 31.78 11.06 -14.00
CA ILE A 754 32.81 11.76 -13.22
C ILE A 754 34.18 11.47 -13.85
N PRO A 755 34.96 12.48 -14.28
CA PRO A 755 36.27 12.30 -14.85
C PRO A 755 37.28 11.75 -13.83
N VAL A 756 38.13 10.86 -14.27
CA VAL A 756 39.22 10.30 -13.47
C VAL A 756 40.51 11.09 -13.71
N LYS A 757 41.18 11.46 -12.63
CA LYS A 757 42.49 12.11 -12.67
C LYS A 757 43.45 11.32 -11.78
N ASP A 758 44.63 11.03 -12.31
CA ASP A 758 45.69 10.27 -11.59
C ASP A 758 45.18 8.95 -11.01
N HIS A 759 44.39 8.19 -11.80
CA HIS A 759 43.70 6.95 -11.40
C HIS A 759 42.78 7.09 -10.21
N LYS A 760 42.21 8.27 -10.00
CA LYS A 760 41.26 8.57 -8.92
C LYS A 760 40.09 9.41 -9.42
N ALA A 761 38.91 9.15 -8.88
CA ALA A 761 37.73 10.00 -9.00
C ALA A 761 37.29 10.47 -7.61
N THR A 762 36.92 11.72 -7.51
CA THR A 762 36.33 12.27 -6.27
C THR A 762 34.85 12.50 -6.49
N ILE A 763 34.03 11.97 -5.61
CA ILE A 763 32.58 12.11 -5.62
C ILE A 763 32.10 12.75 -4.32
N THR A 764 30.98 13.43 -4.37
CA THR A 764 30.30 13.93 -3.18
C THR A 764 29.20 12.96 -2.78
N LEU A 765 29.35 12.34 -1.63
CA LEU A 765 28.35 11.44 -1.04
C LEU A 765 27.39 12.20 -0.14
N THR A 766 26.18 11.72 -0.10
CA THR A 766 25.16 12.06 0.90
C THR A 766 24.64 10.78 1.56
N GLY A 767 23.61 10.87 2.40
CA GLY A 767 22.92 9.69 2.89
C GLY A 767 22.15 8.91 1.82
N ALA A 768 21.95 9.49 0.63
CA ALA A 768 21.34 8.79 -0.50
C ALA A 768 22.34 7.78 -1.10
N PRO A 769 21.97 6.51 -1.32
CA PRO A 769 22.86 5.54 -1.95
C PRO A 769 23.08 5.87 -3.41
N VAL A 770 24.32 5.72 -3.86
CA VAL A 770 24.71 5.81 -5.28
C VAL A 770 25.27 4.47 -5.76
N ILE A 771 24.99 4.15 -7.02
CA ILE A 771 25.54 2.96 -7.70
C ILE A 771 26.68 3.41 -8.60
N ILE A 772 27.85 2.81 -8.47
CA ILE A 772 29.06 3.25 -9.15
C ILE A 772 29.68 2.11 -9.97
N TYR A 773 30.01 2.41 -11.23
CA TYR A 773 30.78 1.55 -12.14
C TYR A 773 32.07 2.20 -12.52
N GLY A 774 33.09 1.39 -12.85
CA GLY A 774 34.40 1.88 -13.31
C GLY A 774 35.45 2.04 -12.20
N MET A 775 35.15 1.64 -10.97
CA MET A 775 36.13 1.60 -9.88
C MET A 775 37.16 0.50 -10.08
N ASP A 776 38.36 0.70 -9.54
CA ASP A 776 39.40 -0.35 -9.47
C ASP A 776 39.20 -1.24 -8.26
N ALA A 777 38.43 -2.32 -8.43
CA ALA A 777 38.14 -3.28 -7.38
C ALA A 777 39.39 -3.92 -6.77
N SER A 778 40.52 -3.98 -7.51
CA SER A 778 41.76 -4.58 -7.02
C SER A 778 42.46 -3.74 -5.95
N GLN A 779 42.14 -2.45 -5.89
CA GLN A 779 42.71 -1.53 -4.89
C GLN A 779 41.76 -1.32 -3.68
N MET A 780 40.60 -1.95 -3.70
CA MET A 780 39.65 -1.86 -2.60
C MET A 780 39.86 -2.93 -1.57
N GLN A 781 39.95 -2.54 -0.30
CA GLN A 781 39.92 -3.50 0.80
C GLN A 781 38.47 -3.95 1.06
N LEU A 782 38.23 -5.25 1.04
CA LEU A 782 36.90 -5.82 1.26
C LEU A 782 36.90 -6.70 2.51
N HIS A 783 35.74 -6.67 3.21
CA HIS A 783 35.41 -7.62 4.26
C HIS A 783 34.31 -8.55 3.76
N GLY A 784 34.34 -9.82 4.18
CA GLY A 784 33.28 -10.78 3.84
C GLY A 784 31.96 -10.50 4.59
N ASP A 785 32.08 -9.97 5.80
CA ASP A 785 30.94 -9.54 6.64
C ASP A 785 30.83 -8.03 6.66
N ALA A 786 29.64 -7.55 6.99
CA ALA A 786 29.43 -6.14 7.27
C ALA A 786 30.51 -5.64 8.26
N PRO A 787 30.99 -4.39 8.11
CA PRO A 787 31.89 -3.81 9.11
C PRO A 787 31.30 -4.07 10.49
N THR A 788 32.08 -4.70 11.34
CA THR A 788 31.64 -5.31 12.59
C THR A 788 31.38 -4.30 13.73
N SER A 789 30.91 -3.13 13.42
CA SER A 789 30.35 -2.26 14.46
C SER A 789 29.25 -2.95 15.30
N ILE A 790 28.58 -3.97 14.74
CA ILE A 790 27.48 -4.65 15.43
C ILE A 790 27.96 -5.56 16.57
N GLU A 791 29.02 -6.32 16.41
CA GLU A 791 29.49 -7.23 17.47
C GLU A 791 30.16 -6.49 18.63
N ASN A 792 30.82 -5.38 18.34
CA ASN A 792 31.45 -4.54 19.39
C ASN A 792 30.48 -3.53 20.03
N LEU A 793 29.44 -3.09 19.32
CA LEU A 793 28.39 -2.21 19.88
C LEU A 793 27.64 -2.86 21.06
N TYR A 794 27.51 -4.18 21.06
CA TYR A 794 26.84 -4.91 22.14
C TYR A 794 27.68 -5.05 23.41
N VAL A 795 29.00 -5.02 23.30
CA VAL A 795 29.86 -5.32 24.44
C VAL A 795 30.06 -4.09 25.34
N ASN A 796 30.11 -2.89 24.75
CA ASN A 796 30.48 -1.68 25.51
C ASN A 796 29.37 -0.62 25.68
N GLY A 797 28.36 -0.59 24.84
CA GLY A 797 27.42 0.53 24.72
C GLY A 797 26.10 0.42 25.45
N LYS A 798 25.77 -0.73 26.03
CA LYS A 798 24.46 -0.93 26.69
C LYS A 798 24.19 -0.02 27.87
N ASP A 799 25.20 0.52 28.46
CA ASP A 799 25.08 1.21 29.72
C ASP A 799 25.32 2.73 29.69
N ILE A 800 25.48 3.37 28.51
CA ILE A 800 25.47 4.84 28.47
C ILE A 800 24.04 5.33 28.71
N ARG A 801 23.87 5.97 29.87
CA ARG A 801 22.61 6.60 30.30
C ARG A 801 22.76 8.11 30.27
N ILE A 802 21.76 8.79 29.72
CA ILE A 802 21.70 10.26 29.75
C ILE A 802 20.44 10.67 30.51
N SER A 803 20.59 11.64 31.41
CA SER A 803 19.47 12.15 32.21
C SER A 803 19.72 13.60 32.69
N PRO A 804 18.68 14.41 32.94
CA PRO A 804 17.31 14.15 32.54
C PRO A 804 17.13 14.24 31.02
N ASN A 805 16.16 13.54 30.49
CA ASN A 805 15.77 13.64 29.06
C ASN A 805 14.24 13.59 28.99
N PRO A 806 13.51 14.70 28.78
CA PRO A 806 14.02 16.04 28.35
C PRO A 806 14.92 16.79 29.34
N VAL A 807 15.88 17.55 28.81
CA VAL A 807 16.86 18.30 29.54
C VAL A 807 16.64 19.82 29.42
N LYS A 808 16.81 20.55 30.57
CA LYS A 808 16.79 22.02 30.58
C LYS A 808 18.21 22.62 30.55
N ASP A 809 19.00 22.33 31.53
CA ASP A 809 20.25 23.04 31.76
C ASP A 809 21.48 22.13 31.71
N ARG A 810 21.41 20.95 32.30
CA ARG A 810 22.51 19.99 32.36
C ARG A 810 22.08 18.59 32.01
N LEU A 811 22.80 18.00 31.08
CA LEU A 811 22.70 16.59 30.71
C LEU A 811 23.77 15.80 31.44
N PHE A 812 23.36 14.84 32.26
CA PHE A 812 24.24 13.91 32.96
C PHE A 812 24.39 12.65 32.10
N ILE A 813 25.64 12.19 32.04
CA ILE A 813 26.05 11.02 31.28
C ILE A 813 26.68 10.04 32.26
N LYS A 814 26.11 8.84 32.33
CA LYS A 814 26.66 7.73 33.13
C LYS A 814 26.84 6.52 32.23
N ALA A 815 27.97 5.86 32.32
CA ALA A 815 28.23 4.63 31.62
C ALA A 815 29.11 3.68 32.41
N ASN A 816 28.92 2.39 32.18
CA ASN A 816 29.82 1.34 32.64
C ASN A 816 30.28 0.55 31.40
N PHE A 817 31.58 0.39 31.25
CA PHE A 817 32.19 -0.31 30.14
C PHE A 817 32.82 -1.62 30.63
N HIS A 818 32.85 -2.63 29.77
CA HIS A 818 33.45 -3.93 30.10
C HIS A 818 35.00 -3.91 30.03
N SER A 819 35.55 -2.91 29.36
CA SER A 819 36.99 -2.71 29.27
C SER A 819 37.33 -1.24 29.53
N ASP A 820 38.59 -0.99 29.84
CA ASP A 820 39.09 0.38 30.04
C ASP A 820 38.99 1.15 28.71
N ILE A 821 38.52 2.38 28.80
CA ILE A 821 38.43 3.33 27.70
C ILE A 821 39.55 4.34 27.80
N GLU A 822 40.29 4.53 26.71
CA GLU A 822 41.43 5.46 26.67
C GLU A 822 40.97 6.90 26.38
N GLN A 823 39.92 7.06 25.49
CA GLN A 823 39.38 8.36 25.12
C GLN A 823 37.91 8.27 24.75
N MET A 824 37.19 9.35 25.03
CA MET A 824 35.81 9.49 24.61
C MET A 824 35.57 10.92 24.14
N HIS A 825 34.88 11.04 23.01
CA HIS A 825 34.47 12.33 22.48
C HIS A 825 32.96 12.39 22.30
N LEU A 826 32.34 13.49 22.75
CA LEU A 826 30.90 13.73 22.59
C LEU A 826 30.70 14.80 21.52
N TYR A 827 29.88 14.44 20.58
CA TYR A 827 29.30 15.37 19.60
C TYR A 827 27.79 15.50 19.86
N ILE A 828 27.25 16.70 19.76
CA ILE A 828 25.77 16.90 19.73
C ILE A 828 25.41 17.56 18.42
N TYR A 829 24.55 16.91 17.70
CA TYR A 829 24.02 17.37 16.42
C TYR A 829 22.55 17.77 16.56
N ASN A 830 22.15 18.82 15.84
CA ASN A 830 20.73 19.12 15.68
C ASN A 830 20.09 18.19 14.62
N VAL A 831 18.78 18.31 14.44
CA VAL A 831 18.01 17.45 13.51
C VAL A 831 18.37 17.62 12.03
N ILE A 832 19.12 18.66 11.66
CA ILE A 832 19.63 18.89 10.31
C ILE A 832 21.10 18.47 10.15
N GLY A 833 21.65 17.72 11.11
CA GLY A 833 23.02 17.22 11.08
C GLY A 833 24.10 18.26 11.40
N GLN A 834 23.74 19.50 11.78
CA GLN A 834 24.71 20.51 12.16
C GLN A 834 25.26 20.19 13.55
N GLN A 835 26.58 20.14 13.67
CA GLN A 835 27.27 19.95 14.95
C GLN A 835 27.12 21.18 15.82
N ILE A 836 26.52 21.00 17.00
CA ILE A 836 26.28 22.05 17.98
C ILE A 836 27.33 22.01 19.09
N VAL A 837 27.74 20.79 19.47
CA VAL A 837 28.75 20.56 20.52
C VAL A 837 29.78 19.57 20.00
N SER A 838 31.05 19.83 20.35
CA SER A 838 32.16 18.89 20.20
C SER A 838 33.02 19.00 21.46
N GLN A 839 33.12 17.92 22.21
CA GLN A 839 33.80 17.94 23.50
C GLN A 839 34.44 16.61 23.85
N SER A 840 35.72 16.63 24.19
CA SER A 840 36.38 15.45 24.79
C SER A 840 35.86 15.24 26.20
N ILE A 841 35.51 14.00 26.53
CA ILE A 841 35.03 13.58 27.83
C ILE A 841 36.17 12.84 28.52
N PRO A 842 36.62 13.28 29.70
CA PRO A 842 37.59 12.54 30.50
C PRO A 842 36.95 11.24 31.03
N VAL A 843 37.58 10.11 30.72
CA VAL A 843 37.19 8.79 31.22
C VAL A 843 38.26 8.28 32.16
N SER A 844 37.89 7.63 33.22
CA SER A 844 38.80 7.01 34.15
C SER A 844 38.44 5.54 34.35
N GLY A 845 39.22 4.68 33.69
CA GLY A 845 38.96 3.24 33.69
C GLY A 845 37.71 2.84 32.92
N ASN A 846 36.89 1.96 33.46
CA ASN A 846 35.69 1.41 32.85
C ASN A 846 34.36 2.07 33.27
N THR A 847 34.39 3.20 33.95
CA THR A 847 33.22 3.93 34.40
C THR A 847 33.28 5.39 33.97
N LEU A 848 32.12 5.94 33.63
CA LEU A 848 31.93 7.33 33.25
C LEU A 848 30.81 7.96 34.07
N GLU A 849 31.13 9.06 34.76
CA GLU A 849 30.16 10.03 35.24
C GLU A 849 30.57 11.42 34.77
N TYR A 850 29.75 12.02 33.91
CA TYR A 850 30.03 13.32 33.32
C TYR A 850 28.79 14.17 33.21
N SER A 851 28.94 15.48 33.18
CA SER A 851 27.80 16.37 32.90
C SER A 851 28.20 17.50 31.96
N ILE A 852 27.31 17.77 31.01
CA ILE A 852 27.48 18.87 30.07
C ILE A 852 26.39 19.92 30.28
N ASN A 853 26.80 21.19 30.19
CA ASN A 853 25.89 22.34 30.24
C ASN A 853 25.29 22.52 28.82
N VAL A 854 23.98 22.48 28.72
CA VAL A 854 23.21 22.63 27.47
C VAL A 854 22.30 23.88 27.48
N THR A 855 22.53 24.82 28.41
CA THR A 855 21.70 26.06 28.48
C THR A 855 21.80 26.91 27.22
N GLY A 856 22.93 26.88 26.51
CA GLY A 856 23.16 27.62 25.27
C GLY A 856 22.56 26.98 24.04
N ILE A 857 21.88 25.82 24.18
CA ILE A 857 21.27 25.11 23.07
C ILE A 857 19.77 25.44 23.03
N ASN A 858 19.23 25.76 21.88
CA ASN A 858 17.79 26.05 21.71
C ASN A 858 16.94 24.83 22.06
N ALA A 859 15.65 25.04 22.42
CA ALA A 859 14.71 23.96 22.61
C ALA A 859 14.53 23.18 21.29
N GLY A 860 14.56 21.85 21.37
CA GLY A 860 14.49 20.98 20.21
C GLY A 860 14.99 19.56 20.45
N ILE A 861 15.03 18.79 19.37
CA ILE A 861 15.58 17.43 19.36
C ILE A 861 17.02 17.49 18.88
N TYR A 862 17.90 16.76 19.57
CA TYR A 862 19.32 16.64 19.28
C TYR A 862 19.76 15.19 19.37
N TYR A 863 20.92 14.89 18.80
CA TYR A 863 21.57 13.59 18.89
C TYR A 863 22.95 13.76 19.54
N ALA A 864 23.12 13.11 20.67
CA ALA A 864 24.41 12.99 21.34
C ALA A 864 25.13 11.76 20.82
N VAL A 865 26.23 11.95 20.11
CA VAL A 865 27.10 10.89 19.57
C VAL A 865 28.32 10.77 20.44
N PHE A 866 28.50 9.62 21.05
CA PHE A 866 29.66 9.27 21.87
C PHE A 866 30.65 8.49 21.05
N ASP A 867 31.79 9.05 20.73
CA ASP A 867 32.90 8.39 20.01
C ASP A 867 33.86 7.83 21.06
N ILE A 868 34.03 6.53 21.11
CA ILE A 868 34.81 5.79 22.07
C ILE A 868 36.06 5.24 21.40
N ASN A 869 37.23 5.64 21.88
CA ASN A 869 38.53 5.23 21.35
C ASN A 869 38.74 5.46 19.83
N GLY A 870 37.90 6.33 19.21
CA GLY A 870 37.92 6.53 17.75
C GLY A 870 37.44 5.34 16.94
N VAL A 871 36.90 4.32 17.56
CA VAL A 871 36.49 3.03 16.94
C VAL A 871 35.03 2.78 17.07
N GLU A 872 34.42 3.20 18.19
CA GLU A 872 33.01 2.92 18.50
C GLU A 872 32.24 4.20 18.68
N ARG A 873 31.03 4.28 18.14
CA ARG A 873 30.11 5.43 18.27
C ARG A 873 28.75 5.01 18.74
N ILE A 874 28.26 5.66 19.78
CA ILE A 874 26.94 5.43 20.37
C ILE A 874 26.13 6.71 20.26
N THR A 875 24.94 6.61 19.68
CA THR A 875 24.05 7.75 19.55
C THR A 875 22.89 7.67 20.53
N LYS A 876 22.62 8.77 21.22
CA LYS A 876 21.46 8.91 22.10
C LYS A 876 20.66 10.16 21.70
N LYS A 877 19.34 10.03 21.67
CA LYS A 877 18.44 11.17 21.44
C LYS A 877 18.38 12.04 22.69
N VAL A 878 18.52 13.34 22.51
CA VAL A 878 18.42 14.37 23.57
C VAL A 878 17.26 15.30 23.20
N ILE A 879 16.35 15.50 24.13
CA ILE A 879 15.26 16.46 23.98
C ILE A 879 15.61 17.66 24.87
N LYS A 880 15.90 18.81 24.28
CA LYS A 880 16.16 20.07 24.96
C LYS A 880 14.86 20.87 25.13
N GLN A 881 14.56 21.24 26.39
CA GLN A 881 13.42 22.11 26.75
C GLN A 881 13.85 23.56 26.97
#